data_653816aef4e7cf2f9f95294fa592e85d
#
_entry.id   653816aef4e7cf2f9f95294fa592e85d
#
_cell.length_a   1.000
_cell.length_b   1.000
_cell.length_c   1.000
_cell.angle_alpha   90.00
_cell.angle_beta   90.00
_cell.angle_gamma   90.00
#
_symmetry.space_group_name_H-M   'P 1'
#
loop_
_entity.id
_entity.type
_entity.pdbx_description
1 polymer ?
#
loop_
_entity_poly.entity_id
_entity_poly.type
_entity_poly.pdbx_seq_one_letter_code
_entity_poly.pdbx_strand_id
1 'polypeptide(L)'
;MLKRFQPEFMEVEFNFSCMSSIFTPDASTVVVVGHFRSNSDYIGVTFNSKDARMHRNARYPESTDYTGTTLSFNASFQGNVAPFNNHDHKPALVVVFEDDTEMLATLGFMSSKSPGFSSSDSFTGETKLNHEWIEWDSETVWWGKNVLVGYRDIFDEDGMYVGTEEIYEWQEGYATRGVDYAIDYEFGKIYPVAGSSIPYDQEISVSYTYNNHQTYVIDFDNLKQGTHPDNSVPIPSSGIKKVIIPVIPIGYTEGSNKLLGRSDEVRVTFSNWTVSGGDIGDFPPPTPAHPFRVAEGYDDEYYRNPRRIVQAMHHLGYRKIINLYIGASHYYDKCGPSGGDSLDYTIQYLIPEAGVCTAAREWFRYLLKAMREFGFEDIVVSISMENLQMPEEWKQRIYTGDAGRTGWDPPTSFFSPTNTEARAYWETIARNYLDICVEEGFKPILQLGEPWWWWQEFQPGDINTPFPGKPPCFYDEATKNKFRRDMGRELPVYKTSNIPMEGENLEVIEWLRDELGDFSNFAKSIVESYPGGEYTVLFFPPSVLDTERVPEALRIVNYPEDYWKIPNLDFIQIEDYDWVIHDNERHMDIYEFAWRNLGYQPHVTHYFSGFAWEQYNMPLDVQWGRVEEAAVRGLSFGMTHVFIWAGTQIRRDSWVPEIPVRYYLNIKNRTLVHIVKGDGDGGAI
;
A
#
# COMPACT_ATOMS: atom_id res chain seq x y z
N MET A 1 -25.78 -12.17 15.02
CA MET A 1 -24.96 -11.30 15.88
C MET A 1 -23.52 -11.25 15.37
N LEU A 2 -22.96 -10.04 15.25
CA LEU A 2 -21.59 -9.84 14.83
C LEU A 2 -20.65 -10.20 15.99
N LYS A 3 -19.66 -11.04 15.71
CA LYS A 3 -18.62 -11.38 16.70
C LYS A 3 -17.46 -10.43 16.62
N ARG A 4 -16.75 -10.20 17.73
CA ARG A 4 -15.47 -9.49 17.76
C ARG A 4 -14.44 -10.22 16.92
N PHE A 5 -13.42 -9.48 16.51
CA PHE A 5 -12.28 -10.02 15.76
C PHE A 5 -12.67 -10.76 14.48
N GLN A 6 -13.70 -10.29 13.76
CA GLN A 6 -13.91 -10.79 12.40
C GLN A 6 -12.70 -10.46 11.53
N PRO A 7 -12.22 -11.40 10.70
CA PRO A 7 -11.04 -11.19 9.86
C PRO A 7 -11.03 -9.89 9.05
N GLU A 8 -12.16 -9.51 8.47
CA GLU A 8 -12.29 -8.29 7.67
C GLU A 8 -12.18 -6.99 8.46
N PHE A 9 -12.28 -7.03 9.79
CA PHE A 9 -12.17 -5.83 10.64
C PHE A 9 -10.75 -5.57 11.14
N MET A 10 -9.82 -6.49 10.85
CA MET A 10 -8.42 -6.30 11.20
C MET A 10 -7.76 -5.28 10.29
N GLU A 11 -6.89 -4.49 10.87
CA GLU A 11 -6.05 -3.51 10.20
C GLU A 11 -4.58 -3.81 10.51
N VAL A 12 -3.66 -3.22 9.77
CA VAL A 12 -2.24 -3.23 10.15
C VAL A 12 -1.79 -1.84 10.56
N GLU A 13 -0.96 -1.77 11.58
CA GLU A 13 -0.17 -0.60 11.90
C GLU A 13 1.31 -0.97 11.79
N PHE A 14 2.14 -0.05 11.34
CA PHE A 14 3.56 -0.32 11.16
C PHE A 14 4.38 0.97 11.18
N ASN A 15 5.66 0.85 11.41
CA ASN A 15 6.57 1.97 11.27
C ASN A 15 6.89 2.25 9.79
N PHE A 16 7.24 3.48 9.47
CA PHE A 16 7.47 3.95 8.09
C PHE A 16 8.54 3.19 7.30
N SER A 17 9.38 2.41 7.96
CA SER A 17 10.40 1.61 7.31
C SER A 17 9.87 0.30 6.71
N CYS A 18 8.68 -0.10 7.10
CA CYS A 18 8.06 -1.37 6.76
C CYS A 18 6.95 -1.15 5.73
N MET A 19 6.90 -2.02 4.72
CA MET A 19 5.77 -2.11 3.80
C MET A 19 4.91 -3.28 4.23
N SER A 20 3.60 -3.09 4.37
CA SER A 20 2.72 -4.20 4.72
C SER A 20 1.30 -4.02 4.20
N SER A 21 0.62 -5.14 4.07
CA SER A 21 -0.82 -5.20 3.81
C SER A 21 -1.46 -6.36 4.57
N ILE A 22 -2.77 -6.24 4.77
CA ILE A 22 -3.60 -7.28 5.37
C ILE A 22 -4.78 -7.57 4.45
N PHE A 23 -5.14 -8.83 4.31
CA PHE A 23 -6.30 -9.23 3.51
C PHE A 23 -6.89 -10.55 4.01
N THR A 24 -8.09 -10.84 3.57
CA THR A 24 -8.89 -11.98 4.02
C THR A 24 -9.26 -12.86 2.84
N PRO A 25 -8.55 -13.98 2.61
CA PRO A 25 -8.86 -14.94 1.54
C PRO A 25 -10.23 -15.60 1.70
N ASP A 26 -10.64 -15.85 2.93
CA ASP A 26 -11.91 -16.46 3.32
C ASP A 26 -12.34 -15.98 4.73
N ALA A 27 -13.50 -16.38 5.17
CA ALA A 27 -14.09 -15.93 6.44
C ALA A 27 -13.31 -16.35 7.70
N SER A 28 -12.32 -17.24 7.57
CA SER A 28 -11.55 -17.81 8.69
C SER A 28 -10.04 -17.60 8.57
N THR A 29 -9.60 -16.84 7.56
CA THR A 29 -8.19 -16.65 7.26
C THR A 29 -7.86 -15.17 7.16
N VAL A 30 -6.80 -14.77 7.88
CA VAL A 30 -6.18 -13.45 7.76
C VAL A 30 -4.76 -13.66 7.27
N VAL A 31 -4.34 -12.90 6.28
CA VAL A 31 -2.97 -12.93 5.77
C VAL A 31 -2.37 -11.54 5.88
N VAL A 32 -1.17 -11.49 6.41
CA VAL A 32 -0.33 -10.29 6.42
C VAL A 32 0.89 -10.54 5.55
N VAL A 33 1.16 -9.63 4.65
CA VAL A 33 2.35 -9.61 3.81
C VAL A 33 3.10 -8.33 4.07
N GLY A 34 4.41 -8.40 4.20
CA GLY A 34 5.22 -7.22 4.45
C GLY A 34 6.68 -7.39 4.07
N HIS A 35 7.43 -6.30 4.23
CA HIS A 35 8.87 -6.25 3.98
C HIS A 35 9.53 -5.50 5.13
N PHE A 36 10.37 -6.18 5.89
CA PHE A 36 11.16 -5.54 6.94
C PHE A 36 12.47 -4.99 6.37
N ARG A 37 12.83 -3.79 6.78
CA ARG A 37 14.09 -3.15 6.42
C ARG A 37 15.13 -3.19 7.53
N SER A 38 14.68 -3.09 8.76
CA SER A 38 15.53 -3.11 9.95
C SER A 38 15.04 -4.14 10.97
N ASN A 39 15.93 -4.51 11.88
CA ASN A 39 15.57 -5.42 12.97
C ASN A 39 14.72 -4.76 14.08
N SER A 40 14.34 -3.50 13.92
CA SER A 40 13.35 -2.82 14.76
C SER A 40 12.02 -2.60 14.05
N ASP A 41 11.88 -3.11 12.83
CA ASP A 41 10.63 -3.00 12.10
C ASP A 41 9.52 -3.83 12.75
N TYR A 42 8.29 -3.37 12.58
CA TYR A 42 7.14 -3.88 13.28
C TYR A 42 5.89 -3.75 12.40
N ILE A 43 5.12 -4.81 12.33
CA ILE A 43 3.77 -4.82 11.77
C ILE A 43 2.82 -5.31 12.86
N GLY A 44 1.90 -4.46 13.30
CA GLY A 44 0.86 -4.85 14.26
C GLY A 44 -0.42 -5.24 13.55
N VAL A 45 -0.89 -6.47 13.73
CA VAL A 45 -2.25 -6.86 13.32
C VAL A 45 -3.19 -6.36 14.39
N THR A 46 -4.00 -5.37 14.06
CA THR A 46 -4.72 -4.56 15.04
C THR A 46 -6.22 -4.77 14.94
N PHE A 47 -6.86 -4.92 16.07
CA PHE A 47 -8.30 -4.79 16.24
C PHE A 47 -8.62 -3.63 17.17
N ASN A 48 -9.39 -2.67 16.67
CA ASN A 48 -9.85 -1.52 17.45
C ASN A 48 -11.21 -1.81 18.10
N SER A 49 -11.37 -1.50 19.37
CA SER A 49 -12.66 -1.63 20.09
C SER A 49 -13.73 -0.66 19.59
N LYS A 50 -13.28 0.45 18.99
CA LYS A 50 -14.13 1.47 18.37
C LYS A 50 -13.74 1.64 16.90
N ASP A 51 -14.71 1.60 16.02
CA ASP A 51 -14.56 1.74 14.58
C ASP A 51 -14.59 3.22 14.14
N ALA A 52 -13.81 4.05 14.85
CA ALA A 52 -13.90 5.51 14.76
C ALA A 52 -13.58 6.07 13.36
N ARG A 53 -12.78 5.34 12.57
CA ARG A 53 -12.39 5.74 11.21
C ARG A 53 -13.37 5.30 10.13
N MET A 54 -14.44 4.61 10.51
CA MET A 54 -15.46 4.12 9.59
C MET A 54 -16.72 4.97 9.69
N HIS A 55 -17.46 5.05 8.58
CA HIS A 55 -18.75 5.73 8.54
C HIS A 55 -19.72 5.13 9.58
N ARG A 56 -20.44 6.01 10.33
CA ARG A 56 -21.36 5.57 11.41
C ARG A 56 -22.36 4.51 11.00
N ASN A 57 -22.85 4.52 9.73
CA ASN A 57 -23.79 3.53 9.21
C ASN A 57 -23.14 2.23 8.77
N ALA A 58 -21.80 2.16 8.76
CA ALA A 58 -21.03 0.98 8.37
C ALA A 58 -20.09 0.51 9.48
N ARG A 59 -20.17 1.07 10.69
CA ARG A 59 -19.38 0.65 11.84
C ARG A 59 -19.85 -0.69 12.38
N TYR A 60 -18.91 -1.51 12.82
CA TYR A 60 -19.26 -2.64 13.65
C TYR A 60 -19.69 -2.14 15.05
N PRO A 61 -20.52 -2.93 15.78
CA PRO A 61 -20.87 -2.58 17.15
C PRO A 61 -19.64 -2.46 18.05
N GLU A 62 -19.52 -1.36 18.77
CA GLU A 62 -18.35 -1.01 19.58
C GLU A 62 -18.51 -1.53 21.00
N SER A 63 -17.42 -2.03 21.59
CA SER A 63 -17.35 -2.35 23.02
C SER A 63 -15.90 -2.49 23.49
N THR A 64 -15.57 -1.90 24.61
CA THR A 64 -14.28 -2.04 25.29
C THR A 64 -14.25 -3.16 26.33
N ASP A 65 -15.37 -3.90 26.48
CA ASP A 65 -15.48 -5.05 27.36
C ASP A 65 -15.27 -6.35 26.57
N TYR A 66 -14.23 -7.08 26.92
CA TYR A 66 -13.82 -8.35 26.30
C TYR A 66 -14.08 -9.56 27.22
N THR A 67 -14.79 -9.36 28.33
CA THR A 67 -15.12 -10.44 29.27
C THR A 67 -15.82 -11.60 28.54
N GLY A 68 -15.37 -12.81 28.81
CA GLY A 68 -15.89 -14.03 28.16
C GLY A 68 -15.50 -14.19 26.69
N THR A 69 -14.61 -13.38 26.16
CA THR A 69 -14.15 -13.48 24.76
C THR A 69 -12.90 -14.36 24.66
N THR A 70 -12.95 -15.30 23.72
CA THR A 70 -11.78 -16.12 23.36
C THR A 70 -11.57 -16.06 21.85
N LEU A 71 -10.35 -15.76 21.44
CA LEU A 71 -9.88 -15.78 20.06
C LEU A 71 -8.95 -16.98 19.87
N SER A 72 -9.14 -17.77 18.82
CA SER A 72 -8.26 -18.88 18.46
C SER A 72 -7.93 -18.87 16.98
N PHE A 73 -6.68 -19.14 16.66
CA PHE A 73 -6.17 -19.24 15.29
C PHE A 73 -4.92 -20.13 15.21
N ASN A 74 -4.64 -20.63 14.02
CA ASN A 74 -3.35 -21.21 13.68
C ASN A 74 -2.52 -20.15 12.98
N ALA A 75 -1.23 -20.03 13.31
CA ALA A 75 -0.31 -19.16 12.60
C ALA A 75 0.74 -19.97 11.84
N SER A 76 1.00 -19.59 10.60
CA SER A 76 2.13 -20.05 9.80
C SER A 76 2.96 -18.86 9.35
N PHE A 77 4.27 -19.04 9.33
CA PHE A 77 5.25 -17.98 9.12
C PHE A 77 6.13 -18.33 7.92
N GLN A 78 6.42 -17.33 7.07
CA GLN A 78 7.29 -17.46 5.91
C GLN A 78 8.20 -16.22 5.81
N GLY A 79 9.47 -16.44 5.50
CA GLY A 79 10.46 -15.38 5.41
C GLY A 79 11.05 -14.97 6.75
N ASN A 80 11.63 -13.77 6.81
CA ASN A 80 12.31 -13.24 8.00
C ASN A 80 11.31 -12.72 9.05
N VAL A 81 10.53 -13.60 9.64
CA VAL A 81 9.53 -13.27 10.66
C VAL A 81 9.66 -14.18 11.87
N ALA A 82 9.70 -13.61 13.08
CA ALA A 82 9.80 -14.35 14.32
C ALA A 82 8.46 -15.01 14.68
N PRO A 83 8.46 -16.30 15.06
CA PRO A 83 7.25 -16.93 15.57
C PRO A 83 6.89 -16.38 16.95
N PHE A 84 5.60 -16.40 17.28
CA PHE A 84 5.09 -15.85 18.54
C PHE A 84 5.55 -16.58 19.82
N ASN A 85 6.31 -17.63 19.69
CA ASN A 85 6.82 -18.43 20.81
C ASN A 85 8.27 -18.13 21.19
N ASN A 86 8.95 -17.23 20.50
CA ASN A 86 10.35 -16.97 20.81
C ASN A 86 10.47 -16.24 22.15
N HIS A 87 10.98 -16.93 23.17
CA HIS A 87 11.10 -16.41 24.55
C HIS A 87 12.12 -15.28 24.69
N ASP A 88 13.08 -15.19 23.79
CA ASP A 88 14.20 -14.24 23.90
C ASP A 88 13.87 -12.89 23.26
N HIS A 89 12.90 -12.83 22.36
CA HIS A 89 12.53 -11.62 21.64
C HIS A 89 11.00 -11.47 21.71
N LYS A 90 10.56 -10.53 22.41
CA LYS A 90 9.19 -10.17 22.79
C LYS A 90 8.13 -10.04 21.66
N PRO A 91 7.64 -11.06 20.98
CA PRO A 91 6.30 -10.94 20.46
C PRO A 91 5.34 -11.08 21.64
N ALA A 92 4.91 -9.94 22.12
CA ALA A 92 3.87 -9.87 23.14
C ALA A 92 2.59 -9.38 22.49
N LEU A 93 1.46 -10.01 22.81
CA LEU A 93 0.17 -9.40 22.55
C LEU A 93 0.12 -8.06 23.29
N VAL A 94 -0.06 -6.97 22.56
CA VAL A 94 -0.20 -5.64 23.15
C VAL A 94 -1.68 -5.36 23.39
N VAL A 95 -2.03 -5.07 24.64
CA VAL A 95 -3.37 -4.64 25.04
C VAL A 95 -3.29 -3.18 25.44
N VAL A 96 -3.95 -2.32 24.67
CA VAL A 96 -4.01 -0.86 24.93
C VAL A 96 -5.34 -0.52 25.56
N PHE A 97 -5.33 0.20 26.65
CA PHE A 97 -6.52 0.62 27.39
C PHE A 97 -7.04 2.01 26.99
N GLU A 98 -8.24 2.36 27.44
CA GLU A 98 -8.86 3.65 27.10
C GLU A 98 -8.08 4.87 27.61
N ASP A 99 -7.23 4.70 28.63
CA ASP A 99 -6.31 5.73 29.15
C ASP A 99 -4.95 5.73 28.44
N ASP A 100 -4.83 5.00 27.34
CA ASP A 100 -3.61 4.81 26.55
C ASP A 100 -2.46 4.06 27.30
N THR A 101 -2.74 3.44 28.44
CA THR A 101 -1.77 2.52 29.06
C THR A 101 -1.71 1.22 28.27
N GLU A 102 -0.51 0.61 28.22
CA GLU A 102 -0.26 -0.64 27.51
C GLU A 102 0.15 -1.74 28.48
N MET A 103 -0.38 -2.94 28.24
CA MET A 103 0.06 -4.16 28.90
C MET A 103 0.43 -5.22 27.88
N LEU A 104 1.50 -5.97 28.15
CA LEU A 104 2.07 -6.95 27.23
C LEU A 104 1.83 -8.37 27.72
N ALA A 105 1.12 -9.18 26.94
CA ALA A 105 0.93 -10.60 27.22
C ALA A 105 1.74 -11.47 26.26
N THR A 106 2.52 -12.40 26.79
CA THR A 106 3.33 -13.28 25.95
C THR A 106 2.47 -14.37 25.33
N LEU A 107 2.32 -14.34 24.01
CA LEU A 107 1.52 -15.31 23.25
C LEU A 107 2.01 -16.76 23.41
N GLY A 108 3.30 -16.96 23.57
CA GLY A 108 3.89 -18.27 23.78
C GLY A 108 3.37 -19.04 24.99
N PHE A 109 2.85 -18.35 26.02
CA PHE A 109 2.23 -19.01 27.18
C PHE A 109 0.79 -19.44 26.94
N MET A 110 0.18 -18.97 25.88
CA MET A 110 -1.23 -19.20 25.55
C MET A 110 -1.42 -20.24 24.45
N SER A 111 -0.32 -20.74 23.86
CA SER A 111 -0.41 -21.70 22.78
C SER A 111 -0.57 -23.12 23.31
N SER A 112 -1.52 -23.87 22.77
CA SER A 112 -1.43 -25.31 22.78
C SER A 112 -0.43 -25.70 21.70
N LYS A 113 0.79 -26.09 22.09
CA LYS A 113 1.79 -26.55 21.12
C LYS A 113 1.26 -27.76 20.36
N SER A 114 1.24 -27.67 19.02
CA SER A 114 1.20 -28.89 18.21
C SER A 114 2.45 -29.71 18.53
N PRO A 115 2.38 -31.04 18.61
CA PRO A 115 3.58 -31.86 18.80
C PRO A 115 4.56 -31.54 17.67
N GLY A 116 5.82 -31.27 18.04
CA GLY A 116 6.88 -31.03 17.07
C GLY A 116 7.09 -32.25 16.17
N PHE A 117 7.45 -32.01 14.92
CA PHE A 117 7.83 -33.02 13.96
C PHE A 117 9.35 -33.22 14.07
N SER A 118 9.83 -34.46 13.96
CA SER A 118 11.25 -34.77 13.96
C SER A 118 11.74 -34.96 12.54
N SER A 119 12.91 -34.42 12.21
CA SER A 119 13.61 -34.62 10.94
C SER A 119 15.10 -34.86 11.18
N SER A 120 15.76 -35.39 10.17
CA SER A 120 17.22 -35.52 10.15
C SER A 120 17.74 -35.20 8.76
N ASP A 121 18.79 -34.40 8.68
CA ASP A 121 19.46 -33.98 7.47
C ASP A 121 20.97 -34.24 7.57
N SER A 122 21.62 -34.35 6.42
CA SER A 122 23.09 -34.39 6.35
C SER A 122 23.58 -33.23 5.48
N PHE A 123 24.72 -32.65 5.83
CA PHE A 123 25.27 -31.50 5.16
C PHE A 123 26.78 -31.35 5.26
N THR A 124 27.36 -30.56 4.39
CA THR A 124 28.74 -30.10 4.43
C THR A 124 28.79 -28.57 4.32
N GLY A 125 29.55 -27.94 5.22
CA GLY A 125 29.66 -26.47 5.24
C GLY A 125 28.38 -25.75 5.69
N GLU A 126 28.17 -24.52 5.21
CA GLU A 126 26.91 -23.80 5.45
C GLU A 126 25.80 -24.39 4.61
N THR A 127 24.72 -24.80 5.23
CA THR A 127 23.63 -25.50 4.55
C THR A 127 22.27 -25.09 5.13
N LYS A 128 21.30 -24.98 4.24
CA LYS A 128 19.90 -24.86 4.64
C LYS A 128 19.34 -26.26 4.90
N LEU A 129 18.80 -26.49 6.07
CA LEU A 129 18.10 -27.73 6.43
C LEU A 129 16.76 -27.84 5.67
N ASN A 130 16.20 -29.03 5.62
CA ASN A 130 14.93 -29.27 4.88
C ASN A 130 13.73 -28.56 5.50
N HIS A 131 13.84 -28.12 6.75
CA HIS A 131 12.77 -27.43 7.46
C HIS A 131 13.26 -26.13 8.09
N GLU A 132 12.41 -25.14 8.08
CA GLU A 132 12.51 -23.91 8.87
C GLU A 132 11.83 -24.12 10.24
N TRP A 133 11.96 -23.14 11.14
CA TRP A 133 11.32 -23.17 12.46
C TRP A 133 11.70 -24.37 13.33
N ILE A 134 12.98 -24.58 13.47
CA ILE A 134 13.54 -25.63 14.31
C ILE A 134 13.30 -25.27 15.77
N GLU A 135 12.82 -26.21 16.54
CA GLU A 135 12.62 -26.02 17.99
C GLU A 135 13.96 -25.76 18.68
N TRP A 136 14.04 -24.67 19.43
CA TRP A 136 15.26 -24.29 20.13
C TRP A 136 15.80 -25.45 20.99
N ASP A 137 17.10 -25.69 20.88
CA ASP A 137 17.82 -26.74 21.63
C ASP A 137 17.31 -28.17 21.37
N SER A 138 16.59 -28.37 20.25
CA SER A 138 16.08 -29.69 19.85
C SER A 138 17.05 -30.47 18.98
N GLU A 139 18.07 -29.80 18.46
CA GLU A 139 19.01 -30.41 17.52
C GLU A 139 20.07 -31.25 18.21
N THR A 140 20.41 -32.32 17.54
CA THR A 140 21.59 -33.15 17.86
C THR A 140 22.43 -33.25 16.59
N VAL A 141 23.64 -32.73 16.66
CA VAL A 141 24.59 -32.73 15.55
C VAL A 141 25.73 -33.68 15.84
N TRP A 142 25.98 -34.62 14.92
CA TRP A 142 27.08 -35.53 15.02
C TRP A 142 27.83 -35.64 13.69
N TRP A 143 29.09 -36.01 13.79
CA TRP A 143 29.97 -36.21 12.65
C TRP A 143 30.79 -37.50 12.77
N GLY A 144 31.16 -38.06 11.64
CA GLY A 144 32.04 -39.20 11.60
C GLY A 144 32.94 -39.15 10.38
N LYS A 145 34.18 -39.55 10.57
CA LYS A 145 35.15 -39.61 9.47
C LYS A 145 36.13 -40.75 9.65
N ASN A 146 36.63 -41.25 8.54
CA ASN A 146 37.80 -42.08 8.52
C ASN A 146 39.06 -41.24 8.61
N VAL A 147 39.86 -41.43 9.63
CA VAL A 147 41.13 -40.73 9.82
C VAL A 147 42.26 -41.66 9.48
N LEU A 148 43.14 -41.26 8.60
CA LEU A 148 44.35 -42.02 8.31
C LEU A 148 45.27 -42.03 9.57
N VAL A 149 45.37 -43.15 10.19
CA VAL A 149 46.15 -43.30 11.42
C VAL A 149 47.53 -43.93 11.19
N GLY A 150 47.76 -44.46 10.01
CA GLY A 150 49.04 -45.01 9.66
C GLY A 150 49.06 -45.76 8.32
N TYR A 151 50.17 -46.38 8.13
CA TYR A 151 50.39 -47.23 6.95
C TYR A 151 50.84 -48.60 7.39
N ARG A 152 50.37 -49.64 6.76
CA ARG A 152 50.82 -50.99 6.98
C ARG A 152 51.51 -51.51 5.71
N ASP A 153 52.76 -51.96 5.86
CA ASP A 153 53.46 -52.60 4.76
C ASP A 153 52.82 -53.95 4.43
N ILE A 154 52.60 -54.15 3.15
CA ILE A 154 52.05 -55.38 2.62
C ILE A 154 53.21 -56.20 2.04
N PHE A 155 53.27 -57.45 2.42
CA PHE A 155 54.23 -58.43 1.92
C PHE A 155 53.47 -59.56 1.23
N ASP A 156 54.06 -60.13 0.17
CA ASP A 156 53.51 -61.31 -0.51
C ASP A 156 53.72 -62.56 0.29
N GLU A 157 53.29 -63.75 -0.27
CA GLU A 157 53.41 -65.04 0.37
C GLU A 157 54.88 -65.51 0.56
N ASP A 158 55.79 -64.88 -0.21
CA ASP A 158 57.26 -65.17 -0.11
C ASP A 158 57.97 -64.15 0.81
N GLY A 159 57.20 -63.25 1.48
CA GLY A 159 57.70 -62.25 2.41
C GLY A 159 58.37 -61.06 1.74
N MET A 160 58.12 -60.85 0.47
CA MET A 160 58.61 -59.65 -0.30
C MET A 160 57.65 -58.51 -0.17
N TYR A 161 58.18 -57.30 0.04
CA TYR A 161 57.38 -56.06 0.11
C TYR A 161 56.71 -55.79 -1.24
N VAL A 162 55.38 -55.69 -1.22
CA VAL A 162 54.57 -55.43 -2.42
C VAL A 162 53.86 -54.07 -2.43
N GLY A 163 53.88 -53.36 -1.27
CA GLY A 163 53.27 -52.05 -1.16
C GLY A 163 52.92 -51.67 0.25
N THR A 164 52.27 -50.53 0.43
CA THR A 164 51.70 -50.08 1.70
C THR A 164 50.20 -49.87 1.58
N GLU A 165 49.49 -50.32 2.58
CA GLU A 165 48.06 -50.09 2.75
C GLU A 165 47.82 -48.95 3.75
N GLU A 166 46.95 -48.05 3.42
CA GLU A 166 46.53 -46.99 4.34
C GLU A 166 45.58 -47.56 5.37
N ILE A 167 45.87 -47.30 6.65
CA ILE A 167 45.03 -47.69 7.75
C ILE A 167 44.21 -46.51 8.20
N TYR A 168 42.91 -46.66 8.10
CA TYR A 168 41.94 -45.69 8.57
C TYR A 168 41.26 -46.15 9.85
N GLU A 169 41.11 -45.24 10.79
CA GLU A 169 40.30 -45.45 11.98
C GLU A 169 39.07 -44.55 11.90
N TRP A 170 37.90 -45.12 12.17
CA TRP A 170 36.67 -44.35 12.25
C TRP A 170 36.67 -43.49 13.50
N GLN A 171 36.55 -42.16 13.34
CA GLN A 171 36.39 -41.22 14.43
C GLN A 171 35.02 -40.55 14.28
N GLU A 172 34.28 -40.45 15.36
CA GLU A 172 32.98 -39.83 15.44
C GLU A 172 32.85 -39.01 16.72
N GLY A 173 31.94 -38.07 16.73
CA GLY A 173 31.66 -37.26 17.91
C GLY A 173 30.41 -36.41 17.73
N TYR A 174 29.95 -35.93 18.85
CA TYR A 174 28.89 -34.93 18.87
C TYR A 174 29.49 -33.55 18.79
N ALA A 175 28.88 -32.70 17.95
CA ALA A 175 29.27 -31.31 17.81
C ALA A 175 28.59 -30.44 18.87
N THR A 176 29.29 -29.43 19.35
CA THR A 176 28.81 -28.50 20.38
C THR A 176 28.43 -27.18 19.76
N ARG A 177 27.18 -26.76 19.99
CA ARG A 177 26.70 -25.45 19.54
C ARG A 177 27.53 -24.31 20.13
N GLY A 178 27.82 -23.30 19.31
CA GLY A 178 28.66 -22.16 19.68
C GLY A 178 30.17 -22.44 19.70
N VAL A 179 30.59 -23.73 19.64
CA VAL A 179 31.99 -24.16 19.56
C VAL A 179 32.26 -24.72 18.16
N ASP A 180 31.44 -25.66 17.74
CA ASP A 180 31.63 -26.40 16.49
C ASP A 180 30.69 -25.89 15.38
N TYR A 181 29.45 -25.54 15.73
CA TYR A 181 28.45 -25.03 14.79
C TYR A 181 27.62 -23.92 15.44
N ALA A 182 26.98 -23.16 14.56
CA ALA A 182 25.87 -22.29 14.90
C ALA A 182 24.66 -22.67 14.04
N ILE A 183 23.47 -22.52 14.60
CA ILE A 183 22.23 -22.80 13.92
C ILE A 183 21.31 -21.57 13.97
N ASP A 184 20.77 -21.23 12.82
CA ASP A 184 19.67 -20.29 12.69
C ASP A 184 18.39 -21.12 12.72
N TYR A 185 17.74 -21.15 13.86
CA TYR A 185 16.56 -21.98 14.11
C TYR A 185 15.36 -21.59 13.28
N GLU A 186 15.33 -20.36 12.88
CA GLU A 186 14.20 -19.79 12.16
C GLU A 186 14.29 -20.05 10.66
N PHE A 187 15.47 -19.85 10.09
CA PHE A 187 15.70 -20.14 8.67
C PHE A 187 16.10 -21.59 8.40
N GLY A 188 16.22 -22.41 9.45
CA GLY A 188 16.71 -23.77 9.30
C GLY A 188 18.11 -23.82 8.68
N LYS A 189 18.99 -22.89 9.05
CA LYS A 189 20.38 -22.87 8.55
C LYS A 189 21.34 -23.29 9.62
N ILE A 190 22.28 -24.14 9.25
CA ILE A 190 23.40 -24.56 10.12
C ILE A 190 24.72 -24.21 9.41
N TYR A 191 25.68 -23.75 10.17
CA TYR A 191 26.99 -23.36 9.64
C TYR A 191 28.10 -23.62 10.68
N PRO A 192 29.30 -24.01 10.25
CA PRO A 192 30.44 -24.24 11.15
C PRO A 192 30.91 -22.91 11.74
N VAL A 193 31.36 -22.97 13.00
CA VAL A 193 31.97 -21.82 13.68
C VAL A 193 33.47 -21.82 13.40
N ALA A 194 34.07 -20.64 13.30
CA ALA A 194 35.51 -20.52 13.10
C ALA A 194 36.30 -21.18 14.26
N GLY A 195 37.16 -22.11 13.92
CA GLY A 195 37.91 -22.90 14.91
C GLY A 195 37.21 -24.20 15.36
N SER A 196 36.09 -24.56 14.72
CA SER A 196 35.39 -25.81 14.92
C SER A 196 36.30 -27.02 14.80
N SER A 197 36.05 -28.02 15.61
CA SER A 197 36.74 -29.33 15.53
C SER A 197 36.21 -30.16 14.34
N ILE A 198 35.09 -29.77 13.73
CA ILE A 198 34.52 -30.46 12.58
C ILE A 198 35.28 -30.01 11.34
N PRO A 199 35.81 -30.90 10.52
CA PRO A 199 36.44 -30.55 9.25
C PRO A 199 35.42 -29.91 8.30
N TYR A 200 35.84 -28.86 7.58
CA TYR A 200 34.98 -28.09 6.71
C TYR A 200 34.32 -28.87 5.55
N ASP A 201 34.99 -29.92 5.10
CA ASP A 201 34.57 -30.81 4.03
C ASP A 201 33.87 -32.09 4.50
N GLN A 202 33.65 -32.20 5.81
CA GLN A 202 33.05 -33.38 6.45
C GLN A 202 31.52 -33.32 6.35
N GLU A 203 30.91 -34.42 5.95
CA GLU A 203 29.47 -34.59 6.05
C GLU A 203 29.06 -34.71 7.54
N ILE A 204 28.04 -33.94 7.90
CA ILE A 204 27.53 -33.88 9.27
C ILE A 204 26.06 -34.26 9.22
N SER A 205 25.61 -35.02 10.21
CA SER A 205 24.22 -35.37 10.42
C SER A 205 23.61 -34.52 11.50
N VAL A 206 22.42 -33.99 11.27
CA VAL A 206 21.64 -33.27 12.27
C VAL A 206 20.25 -33.86 12.40
N SER A 207 19.84 -34.11 13.63
CA SER A 207 18.47 -34.47 13.98
C SER A 207 17.85 -33.34 14.76
N TYR A 208 16.63 -32.96 14.44
CA TYR A 208 15.97 -31.81 15.05
C TYR A 208 14.46 -31.96 15.05
N THR A 209 13.81 -31.16 15.88
CA THR A 209 12.35 -31.00 15.89
C THR A 209 11.98 -29.64 15.27
N TYR A 210 10.95 -29.62 14.47
CA TYR A 210 10.50 -28.39 13.80
C TYR A 210 9.00 -28.17 13.96
N ASN A 211 8.56 -26.90 13.89
CA ASN A 211 7.18 -26.50 14.06
C ASN A 211 6.70 -25.71 12.85
N ASN A 212 5.83 -26.30 12.02
CA ASN A 212 5.25 -25.64 10.85
C ASN A 212 3.96 -24.87 11.14
N HIS A 213 3.26 -25.25 12.19
CA HIS A 213 1.98 -24.64 12.57
C HIS A 213 1.84 -24.58 14.07
N GLN A 214 1.39 -23.44 14.55
CA GLN A 214 1.08 -23.28 15.97
C GLN A 214 -0.36 -22.80 16.12
N THR A 215 -1.07 -23.37 17.09
CA THR A 215 -2.41 -22.94 17.48
C THR A 215 -2.27 -22.01 18.68
N TYR A 216 -2.83 -20.82 18.55
CA TYR A 216 -2.91 -19.82 19.61
C TYR A 216 -4.34 -19.70 20.11
N VAL A 217 -4.48 -19.60 21.42
CA VAL A 217 -5.76 -19.32 22.08
C VAL A 217 -5.55 -18.13 23.00
N ILE A 218 -6.24 -17.06 22.72
CA ILE A 218 -6.23 -15.83 23.52
C ILE A 218 -7.53 -15.76 24.30
N ASP A 219 -7.48 -16.11 25.57
CA ASP A 219 -8.58 -16.01 26.52
C ASP A 219 -8.44 -14.69 27.28
N PHE A 220 -9.29 -13.71 26.97
CA PHE A 220 -9.19 -12.38 27.53
C PHE A 220 -9.45 -12.32 29.05
N ASP A 221 -10.15 -13.29 29.62
CA ASP A 221 -10.36 -13.35 31.07
C ASP A 221 -9.12 -13.89 31.83
N ASN A 222 -8.20 -14.51 31.10
CA ASN A 222 -7.01 -15.14 31.68
C ASN A 222 -5.69 -14.56 31.17
N LEU A 223 -5.72 -13.40 30.51
CA LEU A 223 -4.51 -12.71 30.06
C LEU A 223 -3.62 -12.29 31.23
N LYS A 224 -2.33 -12.44 31.05
CA LYS A 224 -1.32 -12.07 32.04
C LYS A 224 -0.12 -11.38 31.42
N GLN A 225 0.34 -10.33 32.06
CA GLN A 225 1.58 -9.64 31.73
C GLN A 225 2.76 -10.35 32.39
N GLY A 226 3.84 -10.54 31.66
CA GLY A 226 5.11 -11.08 32.18
C GLY A 226 5.72 -12.12 31.25
N THR A 227 6.99 -12.38 31.46
CA THR A 227 7.78 -13.35 30.68
C THR A 227 7.79 -14.75 31.31
N HIS A 228 7.26 -14.88 32.52
CA HIS A 228 7.21 -16.14 33.25
C HIS A 228 5.85 -16.35 33.93
N PRO A 229 5.24 -17.54 33.86
CA PRO A 229 3.91 -17.82 34.44
C PRO A 229 3.77 -17.48 35.91
N ASP A 230 4.85 -17.72 36.66
CA ASP A 230 4.85 -17.65 38.16
C ASP A 230 4.91 -16.18 38.68
N ASN A 231 5.34 -15.22 37.86
CA ASN A 231 5.50 -13.81 38.23
C ASN A 231 4.61 -12.89 37.41
N SER A 232 3.49 -13.38 36.90
CA SER A 232 2.63 -12.65 35.98
C SER A 232 1.54 -11.87 36.71
N VAL A 233 1.24 -10.69 36.17
CA VAL A 233 0.16 -9.80 36.63
C VAL A 233 -1.05 -9.99 35.71
N PRO A 234 -2.28 -10.17 36.24
CA PRO A 234 -3.48 -10.24 35.41
C PRO A 234 -3.69 -8.98 34.58
N ILE A 235 -4.09 -9.14 33.33
CA ILE A 235 -4.49 -8.07 32.43
C ILE A 235 -6.03 -8.00 32.48
N PRO A 236 -6.61 -6.83 32.77
CA PRO A 236 -8.08 -6.68 32.77
C PRO A 236 -8.68 -6.98 31.41
N SER A 237 -9.83 -7.68 31.37
CA SER A 237 -10.59 -7.94 30.17
C SER A 237 -11.54 -6.80 29.77
N SER A 238 -11.61 -5.73 30.53
CA SER A 238 -12.46 -4.55 30.28
C SER A 238 -11.66 -3.25 30.18
N GLY A 239 -12.20 -2.24 29.52
CA GLY A 239 -11.51 -0.96 29.26
C GLY A 239 -10.50 -1.05 28.11
N ILE A 240 -10.54 -2.10 27.32
CA ILE A 240 -9.60 -2.33 26.21
C ILE A 240 -9.98 -1.44 25.02
N LYS A 241 -9.07 -0.57 24.63
CA LYS A 241 -9.20 0.32 23.46
C LYS A 241 -8.79 -0.39 22.16
N LYS A 242 -7.71 -1.17 22.22
CA LYS A 242 -7.10 -1.81 21.05
C LYS A 242 -6.31 -3.05 21.46
N VAL A 243 -6.31 -4.04 20.59
CA VAL A 243 -5.48 -5.25 20.71
C VAL A 243 -4.58 -5.35 19.49
N ILE A 244 -3.30 -5.65 19.69
CA ILE A 244 -2.31 -5.75 18.61
C ILE A 244 -1.58 -7.09 18.71
N ILE A 245 -1.60 -7.85 17.62
CA ILE A 245 -0.79 -9.06 17.45
C ILE A 245 0.45 -8.65 16.65
N PRO A 246 1.66 -8.63 17.25
CA PRO A 246 2.85 -8.14 16.58
C PRO A 246 3.42 -9.18 15.61
N VAL A 247 3.83 -8.71 14.44
CA VAL A 247 4.64 -9.43 13.48
C VAL A 247 5.96 -8.68 13.38
N ILE A 248 7.05 -9.33 13.74
CA ILE A 248 8.39 -8.74 13.88
C ILE A 248 9.44 -9.57 13.17
N PRO A 249 10.56 -8.97 12.73
CA PRO A 249 11.66 -9.72 12.16
C PRO A 249 12.38 -10.56 13.21
N ILE A 250 13.07 -11.55 12.72
CA ILE A 250 14.00 -12.37 13.50
C ILE A 250 15.08 -11.47 14.10
N GLY A 251 15.37 -11.67 15.39
CA GLY A 251 16.33 -10.84 16.12
C GLY A 251 15.85 -9.40 16.33
N TYR A 252 14.54 -9.20 16.40
CA TYR A 252 13.94 -7.91 16.71
C TYR A 252 14.59 -7.28 17.95
N THR A 253 14.95 -6.02 17.81
CA THR A 253 15.52 -5.23 18.92
C THR A 253 14.92 -3.83 18.85
N GLU A 254 14.09 -3.50 19.82
CA GLU A 254 13.44 -2.20 19.90
C GLU A 254 14.46 -1.06 19.89
N GLY A 255 14.21 -0.06 19.06
CA GLY A 255 15.10 1.11 18.90
C GLY A 255 16.40 0.84 18.17
N SER A 256 16.64 -0.35 17.66
CA SER A 256 17.82 -0.65 16.86
C SER A 256 17.61 -0.23 15.40
N ASN A 257 18.62 0.45 14.84
CA ASN A 257 18.65 0.81 13.42
C ASN A 257 19.50 -0.16 12.58
N LYS A 258 19.74 -1.38 13.08
CA LYS A 258 20.49 -2.38 12.32
C LYS A 258 19.67 -2.79 11.11
N LEU A 259 20.20 -2.49 9.92
CA LEU A 259 19.57 -2.88 8.68
C LEU A 259 19.61 -4.41 8.53
N LEU A 260 18.48 -4.95 8.16
CA LEU A 260 18.39 -6.26 7.56
C LEU A 260 18.92 -6.12 6.14
N GLY A 261 19.58 -7.11 5.60
CA GLY A 261 20.08 -7.11 4.24
C GLY A 261 18.99 -6.73 3.21
N ARG A 262 18.94 -7.37 2.08
CA ARG A 262 17.80 -7.23 1.17
C ARG A 262 16.52 -7.56 1.96
N SER A 263 15.52 -6.66 1.92
CA SER A 263 14.27 -6.91 2.61
C SER A 263 13.59 -8.13 1.99
N ASP A 264 13.62 -9.24 2.70
CA ASP A 264 12.90 -10.42 2.28
C ASP A 264 11.41 -10.22 2.55
N GLU A 265 10.58 -10.67 1.63
CA GLU A 265 9.15 -10.74 1.84
C GLU A 265 8.84 -11.62 3.04
N VAL A 266 7.97 -11.14 3.91
CA VAL A 266 7.45 -11.90 5.03
C VAL A 266 5.95 -12.11 4.86
N ARG A 267 5.51 -13.31 5.19
CA ARG A 267 4.09 -13.66 5.14
C ARG A 267 3.70 -14.40 6.42
N VAL A 268 2.68 -13.87 7.08
CA VAL A 268 2.05 -14.55 8.21
C VAL A 268 0.61 -14.86 7.85
N THR A 269 0.25 -16.13 7.92
CA THR A 269 -1.11 -16.60 7.66
C THR A 269 -1.74 -17.07 8.96
N PHE A 270 -2.78 -16.39 9.38
CA PHE A 270 -3.65 -16.79 10.47
C PHE A 270 -4.83 -17.56 9.89
N SER A 271 -4.89 -18.85 10.14
CA SER A 271 -5.96 -19.72 9.63
C SER A 271 -6.80 -20.32 10.76
N ASN A 272 -7.93 -20.91 10.44
CA ASN A 272 -8.88 -21.40 11.42
C ASN A 272 -9.27 -20.37 12.49
N TRP A 273 -9.36 -19.12 12.04
CA TRP A 273 -9.71 -17.99 12.89
C TRP A 273 -11.12 -18.15 13.45
N THR A 274 -11.21 -18.26 14.75
CA THR A 274 -12.48 -18.45 15.45
C THR A 274 -12.59 -17.54 16.66
N VAL A 275 -13.79 -17.04 16.90
CA VAL A 275 -14.10 -16.22 18.06
C VAL A 275 -15.26 -16.82 18.80
N SER A 276 -15.13 -17.04 20.10
CA SER A 276 -16.20 -17.44 20.99
C SER A 276 -16.46 -16.36 22.03
N GLY A 277 -17.71 -16.20 22.41
CA GLY A 277 -18.11 -15.09 23.27
C GLY A 277 -17.99 -13.72 22.58
N GLY A 278 -18.14 -12.64 23.33
CA GLY A 278 -17.95 -11.27 22.83
C GLY A 278 -18.88 -10.85 21.68
N ASP A 279 -20.06 -11.43 21.59
CA ASP A 279 -21.09 -11.00 20.63
C ASP A 279 -21.59 -9.61 21.01
N ILE A 280 -21.43 -8.66 20.13
CA ILE A 280 -21.65 -7.23 20.38
C ILE A 280 -22.81 -6.61 19.60
N GLY A 281 -23.64 -7.42 18.99
CA GLY A 281 -24.83 -6.95 18.28
C GLY A 281 -24.75 -7.11 16.77
N ASP A 282 -25.74 -6.56 16.10
CA ASP A 282 -25.87 -6.69 14.65
C ASP A 282 -25.22 -5.52 13.93
N PHE A 283 -24.71 -5.80 12.73
CA PHE A 283 -24.22 -4.78 11.83
C PHE A 283 -25.38 -3.89 11.35
N PRO A 284 -25.21 -2.56 11.23
CA PRO A 284 -26.27 -1.69 10.74
C PRO A 284 -26.81 -2.13 9.39
N PRO A 285 -28.10 -1.91 9.08
CA PRO A 285 -28.64 -2.23 7.76
C PRO A 285 -28.01 -1.35 6.67
N PRO A 286 -27.85 -1.89 5.44
CA PRO A 286 -27.26 -1.12 4.35
C PRO A 286 -28.14 0.06 3.91
N THR A 287 -27.50 1.14 3.52
CA THR A 287 -28.15 2.30 2.90
C THR A 287 -28.64 1.91 1.49
N PRO A 288 -29.80 2.39 1.05
CA PRO A 288 -30.24 2.20 -0.33
C PRO A 288 -29.23 2.66 -1.36
N ALA A 289 -29.14 1.98 -2.49
CA ALA A 289 -28.25 2.36 -3.56
C ALA A 289 -28.60 3.75 -4.14
N HIS A 290 -27.59 4.54 -4.44
CA HIS A 290 -27.69 5.86 -5.04
C HIS A 290 -26.84 5.95 -6.33
N PRO A 291 -27.00 7.03 -7.19
CA PRO A 291 -26.34 7.07 -8.49
C PRO A 291 -24.85 7.42 -8.43
N PHE A 292 -24.36 7.95 -7.33
CA PHE A 292 -22.96 8.33 -7.22
C PHE A 292 -22.03 7.12 -7.20
N ARG A 293 -20.81 7.36 -7.62
CA ARG A 293 -19.67 6.45 -7.57
C ARG A 293 -18.70 6.94 -6.51
N VAL A 294 -17.76 6.10 -6.15
CA VAL A 294 -16.73 6.46 -5.18
C VAL A 294 -15.36 6.46 -5.83
N ALA A 295 -14.56 7.46 -5.49
CA ALA A 295 -13.13 7.45 -5.71
C ALA A 295 -12.42 7.16 -4.38
N GLU A 296 -11.46 6.24 -4.41
CA GLU A 296 -10.67 5.80 -3.26
C GLU A 296 -9.20 6.15 -3.48
N GLY A 297 -8.49 6.46 -2.40
CA GLY A 297 -7.05 6.63 -2.40
C GLY A 297 -6.36 5.40 -1.81
N TYR A 298 -5.54 4.71 -2.59
CA TYR A 298 -4.75 3.58 -2.09
C TYR A 298 -3.84 4.01 -0.94
N ASP A 299 -3.16 5.13 -1.10
CA ASP A 299 -2.16 5.62 -0.15
C ASP A 299 -2.73 5.96 1.23
N ASP A 300 -4.03 6.22 1.30
CA ASP A 300 -4.75 6.50 2.55
C ASP A 300 -5.31 5.24 3.23
N GLU A 301 -5.41 4.13 2.51
CA GLU A 301 -6.18 2.96 2.95
C GLU A 301 -5.42 1.62 2.91
N TYR A 302 -4.17 1.58 2.44
CA TYR A 302 -3.40 0.34 2.28
C TYR A 302 -3.18 -0.45 3.59
N TYR A 303 -3.28 0.20 4.75
CA TYR A 303 -3.21 -0.43 6.07
C TYR A 303 -4.50 -1.18 6.45
N ARG A 304 -5.59 -0.95 5.73
CA ARG A 304 -6.90 -1.53 6.00
C ARG A 304 -7.16 -2.73 5.12
N ASN A 305 -7.93 -3.68 5.64
CA ASN A 305 -8.38 -4.82 4.86
C ASN A 305 -9.24 -4.36 3.66
N PRO A 306 -8.85 -4.67 2.40
CA PRO A 306 -9.57 -4.20 1.22
C PRO A 306 -11.02 -4.68 1.17
N ARG A 307 -11.31 -5.89 1.69
CA ARG A 307 -12.70 -6.38 1.79
C ARG A 307 -13.57 -5.46 2.65
N ARG A 308 -13.00 -4.93 3.75
CA ARG A 308 -13.69 -3.99 4.63
C ARG A 308 -14.02 -2.68 3.95
N ILE A 309 -13.12 -2.17 3.09
CA ILE A 309 -13.33 -0.95 2.32
C ILE A 309 -14.51 -1.13 1.36
N VAL A 310 -14.47 -2.18 0.56
CA VAL A 310 -15.53 -2.47 -0.43
C VAL A 310 -16.86 -2.74 0.27
N GLN A 311 -16.86 -3.50 1.36
CA GLN A 311 -18.05 -3.75 2.19
C GLN A 311 -18.67 -2.43 2.66
N ALA A 312 -17.85 -1.50 3.17
CA ALA A 312 -18.31 -0.21 3.64
C ALA A 312 -18.92 0.61 2.51
N MET A 313 -18.27 0.69 1.35
CA MET A 313 -18.80 1.42 0.19
C MET A 313 -20.13 0.81 -0.30
N HIS A 314 -20.19 -0.51 -0.41
CA HIS A 314 -21.43 -1.19 -0.76
C HIS A 314 -22.54 -0.91 0.27
N HIS A 315 -22.19 -0.93 1.56
CA HIS A 315 -23.11 -0.67 2.66
C HIS A 315 -23.65 0.76 2.66
N LEU A 316 -22.83 1.73 2.24
CA LEU A 316 -23.20 3.13 2.07
C LEU A 316 -23.98 3.43 0.77
N GLY A 317 -24.24 2.43 -0.06
CA GLY A 317 -25.07 2.58 -1.26
C GLY A 317 -24.31 2.79 -2.56
N TYR A 318 -22.97 2.82 -2.54
CA TYR A 318 -22.15 2.90 -3.76
C TYR A 318 -22.19 1.58 -4.53
N ARG A 319 -22.22 1.68 -5.85
CA ARG A 319 -22.34 0.52 -6.75
C ARG A 319 -21.55 0.75 -8.04
N LYS A 320 -21.34 -0.31 -8.78
CA LYS A 320 -20.85 -0.40 -10.14
C LYS A 320 -19.36 -0.23 -10.29
N ILE A 321 -18.81 0.97 -10.08
CA ILE A 321 -17.43 1.31 -10.41
C ILE A 321 -16.75 2.05 -9.26
N ILE A 322 -15.51 1.69 -9.01
CA ILE A 322 -14.60 2.41 -8.12
C ILE A 322 -13.50 3.03 -8.99
N ASN A 323 -13.16 4.30 -8.76
CA ASN A 323 -11.90 4.87 -9.25
C ASN A 323 -10.89 4.75 -8.11
N LEU A 324 -9.81 4.01 -8.32
CA LEU A 324 -8.74 3.85 -7.34
C LEU A 324 -7.55 4.72 -7.75
N TYR A 325 -7.35 5.81 -7.03
CA TYR A 325 -6.16 6.65 -7.17
C TYR A 325 -5.00 6.03 -6.42
N ILE A 326 -3.89 5.89 -7.09
CA ILE A 326 -2.70 5.25 -6.61
C ILE A 326 -1.56 6.24 -6.75
N GLY A 327 -1.25 6.96 -5.67
CA GLY A 327 0.00 7.69 -5.53
C GLY A 327 1.14 6.70 -5.37
N ALA A 328 2.30 7.01 -5.89
CA ALA A 328 3.39 6.04 -5.98
C ALA A 328 4.21 5.90 -4.69
N SER A 329 3.58 5.94 -3.51
CA SER A 329 4.30 5.94 -2.24
C SER A 329 4.67 4.56 -1.69
N HIS A 330 4.05 3.46 -2.17
CA HIS A 330 4.20 2.12 -1.58
C HIS A 330 4.57 1.02 -2.59
N TYR A 331 5.16 1.38 -3.72
CA TYR A 331 5.49 0.40 -4.77
C TYR A 331 6.85 -0.22 -4.66
N TYR A 332 7.74 0.43 -3.90
CA TYR A 332 9.14 0.06 -3.85
C TYR A 332 9.40 -0.96 -2.77
N ASP A 333 10.22 -1.94 -3.06
CA ASP A 333 10.97 -2.62 -2.02
C ASP A 333 11.92 -1.60 -1.38
N LYS A 334 11.71 -1.27 -0.13
CA LYS A 334 12.60 -0.38 0.59
C LYS A 334 13.86 -1.13 0.96
N CYS A 335 14.95 -0.89 0.25
CA CYS A 335 16.26 -1.39 0.63
C CYS A 335 17.25 -0.25 0.77
N GLY A 336 18.12 -0.37 1.72
CA GLY A 336 19.29 0.49 1.88
C GLY A 336 19.29 1.34 3.12
N PRO A 337 20.46 1.84 3.50
CA PRO A 337 20.63 2.61 4.72
C PRO A 337 19.93 3.95 4.60
N SER A 338 18.92 4.17 5.40
CA SER A 338 18.60 5.52 5.82
C SER A 338 19.54 5.83 6.96
N GLY A 339 20.52 6.66 6.72
CA GLY A 339 21.32 7.22 7.80
C GLY A 339 20.50 8.29 8.50
N GLY A 340 20.16 8.09 9.77
CA GLY A 340 19.74 9.15 10.66
C GLY A 340 18.24 9.24 10.93
N ASP A 341 17.94 9.82 12.09
CA ASP A 341 16.65 10.10 12.70
C ASP A 341 15.80 11.15 11.97
N SER A 342 16.16 11.52 10.78
CA SER A 342 15.39 12.44 9.99
C SER A 342 14.71 11.69 8.84
N LEU A 343 13.61 12.23 8.39
CA LEU A 343 12.93 11.96 7.14
C LEU A 343 13.85 12.09 5.90
N ASP A 344 15.16 11.88 6.08
CA ASP A 344 16.15 11.89 5.01
C ASP A 344 15.99 10.59 4.22
N TYR A 345 15.05 10.62 3.29
CA TYR A 345 14.64 9.56 2.39
C TYR A 345 15.66 9.29 1.29
N THR A 346 16.93 9.24 1.59
CA THR A 346 17.95 8.64 0.70
C THR A 346 17.78 7.12 0.69
N ILE A 347 16.60 6.69 0.29
CA ILE A 347 16.29 5.28 0.07
C ILE A 347 16.91 4.91 -1.27
N GLN A 348 17.79 3.92 -1.26
CA GLN A 348 18.09 3.23 -2.51
C GLN A 348 16.87 2.39 -2.87
N TYR A 349 16.15 2.84 -3.88
CA TYR A 349 15.04 2.08 -4.43
C TYR A 349 15.60 0.85 -5.14
N LEU A 350 15.33 -0.34 -4.63
CA LEU A 350 15.28 -1.49 -5.49
C LEU A 350 13.86 -1.49 -6.07
N ILE A 351 13.78 -1.15 -7.33
CA ILE A 351 12.59 -1.45 -8.12
C ILE A 351 12.50 -2.97 -8.10
N PRO A 352 11.43 -3.58 -7.55
CA PRO A 352 11.24 -5.02 -7.64
C PRO A 352 11.30 -5.43 -9.11
N GLU A 353 11.84 -6.60 -9.43
CA GLU A 353 11.74 -7.14 -10.80
C GLU A 353 10.28 -7.10 -11.29
N ALA A 354 9.34 -7.26 -10.38
CA ALA A 354 7.91 -7.15 -10.64
C ALA A 354 7.39 -5.70 -10.74
N GLY A 355 8.16 -4.67 -10.37
CA GLY A 355 7.76 -3.26 -10.43
C GLY A 355 6.91 -2.75 -9.28
N VAL A 356 6.15 -3.62 -8.61
CA VAL A 356 5.28 -3.30 -7.47
C VAL A 356 5.51 -4.33 -6.38
N CYS A 357 5.66 -3.91 -5.13
CA CYS A 357 5.87 -4.82 -4.01
C CYS A 357 4.68 -5.78 -3.82
N THR A 358 4.95 -6.96 -3.28
CA THR A 358 3.93 -8.01 -3.10
C THR A 358 2.80 -7.52 -2.19
N ALA A 359 3.09 -6.74 -1.15
CA ALA A 359 2.07 -6.19 -0.26
C ALA A 359 1.01 -5.37 -1.03
N ALA A 360 1.44 -4.46 -1.93
CA ALA A 360 0.53 -3.65 -2.74
C ALA A 360 -0.23 -4.49 -3.77
N ARG A 361 0.43 -5.44 -4.43
CA ARG A 361 -0.19 -6.33 -5.43
C ARG A 361 -1.28 -7.21 -4.82
N GLU A 362 -1.00 -7.84 -3.68
CA GLU A 362 -1.97 -8.69 -2.99
C GLU A 362 -3.14 -7.87 -2.43
N TRP A 363 -2.87 -6.69 -1.85
CA TRP A 363 -3.92 -5.80 -1.41
C TRP A 363 -4.89 -5.46 -2.56
N PHE A 364 -4.36 -5.07 -3.72
CA PHE A 364 -5.16 -4.75 -4.89
C PHE A 364 -5.93 -5.97 -5.42
N ARG A 365 -5.29 -7.14 -5.49
CA ARG A 365 -5.96 -8.39 -5.88
C ARG A 365 -7.16 -8.70 -4.99
N TYR A 366 -7.01 -8.55 -3.68
CA TYR A 366 -8.11 -8.81 -2.75
C TYR A 366 -9.16 -7.70 -2.71
N LEU A 367 -8.80 -6.47 -3.10
CA LEU A 367 -9.79 -5.43 -3.40
C LEU A 367 -10.70 -5.86 -4.55
N LEU A 368 -10.14 -6.35 -5.66
CA LEU A 368 -10.90 -6.82 -6.82
C LEU A 368 -11.78 -8.03 -6.49
N LYS A 369 -11.26 -8.99 -5.73
CA LYS A 369 -12.07 -10.13 -5.26
C LYS A 369 -13.25 -9.68 -4.42
N ALA A 370 -13.03 -8.74 -3.50
CA ALA A 370 -14.11 -8.16 -2.71
C ALA A 370 -15.10 -7.37 -3.58
N MET A 371 -14.62 -6.59 -4.54
CA MET A 371 -15.47 -5.87 -5.49
C MET A 371 -16.43 -6.82 -6.23
N ARG A 372 -15.91 -7.94 -6.70
CA ARG A 372 -16.74 -8.98 -7.35
C ARG A 372 -17.76 -9.57 -6.39
N GLU A 373 -17.36 -9.90 -5.16
CA GLU A 373 -18.27 -10.43 -4.13
C GLU A 373 -19.44 -9.47 -3.86
N PHE A 374 -19.16 -8.17 -3.79
CA PHE A 374 -20.17 -7.13 -3.53
C PHE A 374 -20.85 -6.58 -4.79
N GLY A 375 -20.57 -7.15 -5.97
CA GLY A 375 -21.27 -6.82 -7.22
C GLY A 375 -20.84 -5.49 -7.84
N PHE A 376 -19.62 -5.03 -7.63
CA PHE A 376 -19.02 -3.97 -8.44
C PHE A 376 -18.60 -4.54 -9.79
N GLU A 377 -18.80 -3.76 -10.84
CA GLU A 377 -18.64 -4.20 -12.24
C GLU A 377 -17.26 -3.83 -12.79
N ASP A 378 -16.78 -2.61 -12.48
CA ASP A 378 -15.57 -2.03 -13.05
C ASP A 378 -14.69 -1.34 -11.99
N ILE A 379 -13.40 -1.19 -12.33
CA ILE A 379 -12.44 -0.36 -11.61
C ILE A 379 -11.66 0.50 -12.60
N VAL A 380 -11.46 1.77 -12.27
CA VAL A 380 -10.49 2.63 -12.95
C VAL A 380 -9.22 2.65 -12.12
N VAL A 381 -8.14 2.18 -12.70
CA VAL A 381 -6.80 2.24 -12.11
C VAL A 381 -6.19 3.60 -12.45
N SER A 382 -6.15 4.49 -11.49
CA SER A 382 -5.59 5.83 -11.63
C SER A 382 -4.16 5.86 -11.09
N ILE A 383 -3.18 6.08 -11.96
CA ILE A 383 -1.78 6.13 -11.55
C ILE A 383 -1.27 7.55 -11.75
N SER A 384 -0.80 8.16 -10.65
CA SER A 384 -0.29 9.52 -10.62
C SER A 384 1.12 9.63 -11.21
N MET A 385 1.44 10.83 -11.70
CA MET A 385 2.83 11.25 -11.92
C MET A 385 3.49 11.75 -10.63
N GLU A 386 2.72 11.96 -9.59
CA GLU A 386 3.16 12.43 -8.29
C GLU A 386 3.68 11.28 -7.45
N ASN A 387 4.82 11.48 -6.80
CA ASN A 387 5.47 10.48 -5.97
C ASN A 387 6.02 11.09 -4.69
N LEU A 388 5.82 10.40 -3.58
CA LEU A 388 6.45 10.76 -2.31
C LEU A 388 7.96 10.52 -2.36
N GLN A 389 8.39 9.47 -3.04
CA GLN A 389 9.78 9.04 -3.13
C GLN A 389 10.09 8.53 -4.52
N MET A 390 11.10 9.10 -5.15
CA MET A 390 11.62 8.65 -6.45
C MET A 390 13.10 9.01 -6.56
N PRO A 391 13.86 8.38 -7.47
CA PRO A 391 15.22 8.80 -7.79
C PRO A 391 15.29 10.29 -8.12
N GLU A 392 16.32 10.95 -7.63
CA GLU A 392 16.48 12.41 -7.79
C GLU A 392 16.53 12.85 -9.25
N GLU A 393 17.10 12.02 -10.12
CA GLU A 393 17.20 12.26 -11.56
C GLU A 393 15.88 12.17 -12.31
N TRP A 394 14.83 11.61 -11.70
CA TRP A 394 13.49 11.53 -12.30
C TRP A 394 12.65 12.77 -12.05
N LYS A 395 12.97 13.53 -10.98
CA LYS A 395 12.15 14.64 -10.52
C LYS A 395 12.19 15.83 -11.49
N GLN A 396 11.05 16.41 -11.71
CA GLN A 396 10.95 17.74 -12.31
C GLN A 396 11.68 18.76 -11.45
N ARG A 397 12.39 19.72 -12.09
CA ARG A 397 13.25 20.69 -11.38
C ARG A 397 13.02 22.10 -11.86
N ILE A 398 13.18 23.06 -10.95
CA ILE A 398 13.26 24.48 -11.29
C ILE A 398 14.64 24.83 -11.85
N TYR A 399 14.79 26.03 -12.36
CA TYR A 399 16.02 26.50 -13.03
C TYR A 399 17.27 26.52 -12.13
N THR A 400 17.13 26.51 -10.80
CA THR A 400 18.25 26.40 -9.85
C THR A 400 18.72 24.97 -9.66
N GLY A 401 17.95 23.99 -10.13
CA GLY A 401 18.21 22.57 -9.96
C GLY A 401 17.47 21.94 -8.77
N ASP A 402 16.74 22.73 -7.98
CA ASP A 402 15.94 22.22 -6.88
C ASP A 402 14.71 21.47 -7.42
N ALA A 403 14.32 20.39 -6.74
CA ALA A 403 13.16 19.62 -7.13
C ALA A 403 11.85 20.41 -6.91
N GLY A 404 10.93 20.31 -7.85
CA GLY A 404 9.56 20.75 -7.68
C GLY A 404 8.88 19.94 -6.59
N ARG A 405 8.13 20.61 -5.70
CA ARG A 405 7.46 19.97 -4.57
C ARG A 405 6.03 20.44 -4.46
N THR A 406 5.17 19.56 -3.97
CA THR A 406 3.79 19.88 -3.60
C THR A 406 3.72 20.50 -2.20
N GLY A 407 2.55 21.04 -1.85
CA GLY A 407 2.28 21.60 -0.51
C GLY A 407 1.85 20.57 0.54
N TRP A 408 1.91 19.27 0.23
CA TRP A 408 1.52 18.21 1.17
C TRP A 408 2.55 18.05 2.29
N ASP A 409 2.17 17.40 3.37
CA ASP A 409 3.05 16.99 4.45
C ASP A 409 2.95 15.47 4.65
N PRO A 410 3.98 14.69 4.26
CA PRO A 410 5.25 15.10 3.63
C PRO A 410 5.07 15.57 2.17
N PRO A 411 5.95 16.46 1.67
CA PRO A 411 5.86 16.96 0.31
C PRO A 411 6.21 15.89 -0.72
N THR A 412 5.43 15.82 -1.78
CA THR A 412 5.66 14.95 -2.94
C THR A 412 6.35 15.70 -4.07
N SER A 413 6.78 14.99 -5.12
CA SER A 413 7.34 15.55 -6.34
C SER A 413 6.74 14.85 -7.56
N PHE A 414 6.79 15.51 -8.71
CA PHE A 414 6.40 14.91 -9.99
C PHE A 414 7.62 14.38 -10.73
N PHE A 415 7.51 13.23 -11.37
CA PHE A 415 8.55 12.80 -12.29
C PHE A 415 8.44 13.54 -13.63
N SER A 416 9.58 13.67 -14.32
CA SER A 416 9.63 14.31 -15.62
C SER A 416 9.03 13.41 -16.72
N PRO A 417 8.06 13.89 -17.50
CA PRO A 417 7.47 13.12 -18.60
C PRO A 417 8.47 12.83 -19.75
N THR A 418 9.63 13.48 -19.78
CA THR A 418 10.70 13.23 -20.76
C THR A 418 11.74 12.23 -20.28
N ASN A 419 11.70 11.83 -18.98
CA ASN A 419 12.66 10.89 -18.43
C ASN A 419 12.27 9.45 -18.81
N THR A 420 13.15 8.78 -19.58
CA THR A 420 12.87 7.43 -20.10
C THR A 420 12.82 6.35 -19.04
N GLU A 421 13.63 6.46 -17.98
CA GLU A 421 13.64 5.50 -16.87
C GLU A 421 12.38 5.65 -16.02
N ALA A 422 11.96 6.89 -15.73
CA ALA A 422 10.72 7.16 -15.03
C ALA A 422 9.50 6.65 -15.81
N ARG A 423 9.47 6.85 -17.14
CA ARG A 423 8.43 6.29 -18.02
C ARG A 423 8.40 4.76 -17.96
N ALA A 424 9.54 4.10 -18.06
CA ALA A 424 9.63 2.64 -18.01
C ALA A 424 9.17 2.09 -16.66
N TYR A 425 9.51 2.78 -15.58
CA TYR A 425 9.03 2.44 -14.26
C TYR A 425 7.51 2.60 -14.14
N TRP A 426 6.96 3.74 -14.61
CA TRP A 426 5.52 3.99 -14.60
C TRP A 426 4.76 2.94 -15.44
N GLU A 427 5.31 2.55 -16.61
CA GLU A 427 4.76 1.44 -17.42
C GLU A 427 4.73 0.14 -16.63
N THR A 428 5.80 -0.18 -15.92
CA THR A 428 5.87 -1.40 -15.10
C THR A 428 4.80 -1.41 -14.02
N ILE A 429 4.57 -0.29 -13.34
CA ILE A 429 3.48 -0.14 -12.38
C ILE A 429 2.12 -0.36 -13.06
N ALA A 430 1.87 0.35 -14.16
CA ALA A 430 0.60 0.26 -14.88
C ALA A 430 0.30 -1.19 -15.29
N ARG A 431 1.26 -1.88 -15.90
CA ARG A 431 1.10 -3.28 -16.30
C ARG A 431 0.79 -4.21 -15.13
N ASN A 432 1.49 -4.05 -14.00
CA ASN A 432 1.22 -4.87 -12.82
C ASN A 432 -0.25 -4.80 -12.38
N TYR A 433 -0.82 -3.60 -12.33
CA TYR A 433 -2.22 -3.43 -11.92
C TYR A 433 -3.21 -3.89 -13.01
N LEU A 434 -2.92 -3.62 -14.28
CA LEU A 434 -3.77 -4.04 -15.39
C LEU A 434 -3.77 -5.57 -15.55
N ASP A 435 -2.63 -6.23 -15.35
CA ASP A 435 -2.52 -7.70 -15.35
C ASP A 435 -3.41 -8.31 -14.27
N ILE A 436 -3.37 -7.75 -13.05
CA ILE A 436 -4.23 -8.20 -11.95
C ILE A 436 -5.71 -7.96 -12.27
N CYS A 437 -6.07 -6.84 -12.91
CA CYS A 437 -7.44 -6.62 -13.39
C CYS A 437 -7.90 -7.75 -14.32
N VAL A 438 -7.09 -8.08 -15.32
CA VAL A 438 -7.40 -9.15 -16.28
C VAL A 438 -7.48 -10.51 -15.60
N GLU A 439 -6.51 -10.84 -14.74
CA GLU A 439 -6.48 -12.10 -13.97
C GLU A 439 -7.74 -12.27 -13.11
N GLU A 440 -8.21 -11.19 -12.50
CA GLU A 440 -9.42 -11.20 -11.68
C GLU A 440 -10.70 -10.95 -12.48
N GLY A 441 -10.63 -10.86 -13.83
CA GLY A 441 -11.78 -10.77 -14.74
C GLY A 441 -12.44 -9.39 -14.76
N PHE A 442 -11.69 -8.34 -14.43
CA PHE A 442 -12.09 -6.95 -14.61
C PHE A 442 -11.56 -6.39 -15.93
N LYS A 443 -12.27 -5.43 -16.48
CA LYS A 443 -11.81 -4.68 -17.63
C LYS A 443 -10.58 -3.85 -17.26
N PRO A 444 -9.49 -3.88 -18.04
CA PRO A 444 -8.34 -3.02 -17.80
C PRO A 444 -8.67 -1.57 -18.21
N ILE A 445 -8.91 -0.69 -17.24
CA ILE A 445 -9.19 0.73 -17.43
C ILE A 445 -8.09 1.53 -16.76
N LEU A 446 -7.31 2.27 -17.54
CA LEU A 446 -6.19 3.06 -17.06
C LEU A 446 -6.51 4.55 -17.10
N GLN A 447 -6.32 5.22 -15.99
CA GLN A 447 -6.32 6.67 -15.89
C GLN A 447 -4.90 7.17 -15.65
N LEU A 448 -4.44 8.10 -16.49
CA LEU A 448 -3.28 8.91 -16.14
C LEU A 448 -3.76 9.99 -15.16
N GLY A 449 -3.35 9.82 -13.90
CA GLY A 449 -3.70 10.72 -12.81
C GLY A 449 -2.81 11.95 -12.81
N GLU A 450 -3.42 13.12 -12.83
CA GLU A 450 -2.79 14.43 -12.67
C GLU A 450 -1.53 14.63 -13.53
N PRO A 451 -1.66 14.62 -14.87
CA PRO A 451 -0.53 14.82 -15.78
C PRO A 451 -0.12 16.29 -15.82
N TRP A 452 0.92 16.62 -15.08
CA TRP A 452 1.35 17.99 -14.90
C TRP A 452 2.83 18.21 -15.19
N TRP A 453 3.13 19.32 -15.87
CA TRP A 453 4.33 20.07 -15.66
C TRP A 453 4.12 20.95 -14.42
N TRP A 454 4.84 20.66 -13.33
CA TRP A 454 4.70 21.39 -12.08
C TRP A 454 5.29 22.81 -12.23
N TRP A 455 4.74 23.77 -11.54
CA TRP A 455 5.09 25.18 -11.74
C TRP A 455 5.58 25.89 -10.48
N GLN A 456 5.84 25.16 -9.45
CA GLN A 456 6.25 25.78 -8.21
C GLN A 456 6.96 24.81 -7.28
N GLU A 457 7.86 25.38 -6.48
CA GLU A 457 8.34 24.76 -5.29
C GLU A 457 7.48 25.26 -4.13
N PHE A 458 6.79 24.38 -3.44
CA PHE A 458 6.14 24.72 -2.19
C PHE A 458 7.11 24.55 -1.04
N GLN A 459 7.16 25.56 -0.15
CA GLN A 459 7.59 25.32 1.20
C GLN A 459 6.42 24.70 1.96
N PRO A 460 6.65 23.75 2.86
CA PRO A 460 5.57 23.21 3.68
C PRO A 460 4.76 24.33 4.34
N GLY A 461 3.45 24.35 4.12
CA GLY A 461 2.55 25.39 4.60
C GLY A 461 2.37 26.63 3.70
N ASP A 462 3.06 26.73 2.58
CA ASP A 462 2.94 27.89 1.65
C ASP A 462 1.94 27.65 0.50
N ILE A 463 0.74 27.20 0.84
CA ILE A 463 -0.35 27.02 -0.14
C ILE A 463 -0.95 28.35 -0.61
N ASN A 464 -0.56 29.49 0.00
CA ASN A 464 -1.17 30.79 -0.25
C ASN A 464 -0.34 31.73 -1.14
N THR A 465 0.84 31.32 -1.62
CA THR A 465 1.65 32.19 -2.47
C THR A 465 1.12 32.17 -3.91
N PRO A 466 0.78 33.32 -4.50
CA PRO A 466 0.22 33.37 -5.85
C PRO A 466 1.12 32.74 -6.91
N PHE A 467 0.57 31.92 -7.78
CA PHE A 467 1.23 31.22 -8.88
C PHE A 467 2.17 32.07 -9.77
N PRO A 468 1.85 33.35 -10.11
CA PRO A 468 2.65 34.12 -11.04
C PRO A 468 4.12 34.33 -10.66
N GLY A 469 4.44 34.28 -9.37
CA GLY A 469 5.81 34.48 -8.87
C GLY A 469 6.66 33.20 -8.80
N LYS A 470 6.09 32.04 -8.99
CA LYS A 470 6.77 30.75 -8.84
C LYS A 470 7.46 30.32 -10.14
N PRO A 471 8.66 29.71 -10.07
CA PRO A 471 9.32 29.18 -11.26
C PRO A 471 8.64 27.90 -11.77
N PRO A 472 8.66 27.63 -13.08
CA PRO A 472 8.23 26.35 -13.63
C PRO A 472 9.28 25.28 -13.45
N CYS A 473 8.87 23.99 -13.42
CA CYS A 473 9.72 22.85 -13.14
C CYS A 473 10.09 22.07 -14.43
N PHE A 474 10.67 22.73 -15.42
CA PHE A 474 11.04 22.16 -16.73
C PHE A 474 12.52 21.83 -16.88
N TYR A 475 13.33 21.93 -15.81
CA TYR A 475 14.79 22.00 -15.92
C TYR A 475 15.54 20.75 -15.43
N ASP A 476 14.85 19.60 -15.34
CA ASP A 476 15.56 18.34 -15.18
C ASP A 476 16.45 18.02 -16.39
N GLU A 477 17.48 17.22 -16.19
CA GLU A 477 18.46 16.92 -17.23
C GLU A 477 17.87 16.20 -18.44
N ALA A 478 16.84 15.33 -18.24
CA ALA A 478 16.20 14.63 -19.34
C ALA A 478 15.49 15.63 -20.26
N THR A 479 14.73 16.56 -19.69
CA THR A 479 14.03 17.63 -20.43
C THR A 479 15.00 18.53 -21.18
N LYS A 480 16.04 19.04 -20.51
CA LYS A 480 17.05 19.90 -21.17
C LYS A 480 17.76 19.20 -22.32
N ASN A 481 18.15 17.95 -22.12
CA ASN A 481 18.84 17.17 -23.14
C ASN A 481 17.93 16.82 -24.32
N LYS A 482 16.66 16.49 -24.06
CA LYS A 482 15.70 16.23 -25.12
C LYS A 482 15.41 17.51 -25.91
N PHE A 483 15.15 18.62 -25.22
CA PHE A 483 14.93 19.92 -25.89
C PHE A 483 16.12 20.31 -26.78
N ARG A 484 17.37 20.17 -26.30
CA ARG A 484 18.57 20.45 -27.09
C ARG A 484 18.67 19.60 -28.35
N ARG A 485 18.30 18.33 -28.26
CA ARG A 485 18.28 17.43 -29.44
C ARG A 485 17.21 17.83 -30.45
N ASP A 486 16.03 18.13 -29.98
CA ASP A 486 14.87 18.37 -30.82
C ASP A 486 14.88 19.77 -31.44
N MET A 487 15.30 20.78 -30.67
CA MET A 487 15.25 22.20 -31.07
C MET A 487 16.61 22.76 -31.50
N GLY A 488 17.71 22.01 -31.29
CA GLY A 488 19.06 22.45 -31.67
C GLY A 488 19.60 23.62 -30.85
N ARG A 489 18.97 23.95 -29.73
CA ARG A 489 19.34 25.06 -28.83
C ARG A 489 19.10 24.71 -27.36
N GLU A 490 19.67 25.50 -26.46
CA GLU A 490 19.42 25.32 -25.02
C GLU A 490 18.01 25.77 -24.64
N LEU A 491 17.44 25.10 -23.64
CA LEU A 491 16.16 25.47 -23.02
C LEU A 491 16.33 26.84 -22.33
N PRO A 492 15.56 27.86 -22.70
CA PRO A 492 15.62 29.18 -22.06
C PRO A 492 15.33 29.13 -20.57
N VAL A 493 15.95 30.03 -19.79
CA VAL A 493 15.75 30.05 -18.32
C VAL A 493 14.59 30.97 -17.95
N TYR A 494 13.52 30.37 -17.43
CA TYR A 494 12.37 31.09 -16.88
C TYR A 494 12.42 31.05 -15.34
N LYS A 495 12.54 32.24 -14.75
CA LYS A 495 12.61 32.38 -13.28
C LYS A 495 11.23 32.49 -12.64
N THR A 496 10.21 32.71 -13.43
CA THR A 496 8.81 32.79 -12.99
C THR A 496 7.90 32.17 -14.07
N SER A 497 6.69 31.80 -13.69
CA SER A 497 5.70 31.26 -14.62
C SER A 497 5.05 32.29 -15.53
N ASN A 498 5.31 33.60 -15.32
CA ASN A 498 4.89 34.68 -16.23
C ASN A 498 5.83 34.73 -17.43
N ILE A 499 5.61 33.84 -18.38
CA ILE A 499 6.38 33.72 -19.61
C ILE A 499 5.59 34.42 -20.73
N PRO A 500 6.17 35.41 -21.43
CA PRO A 500 5.50 36.01 -22.58
C PRO A 500 5.27 34.99 -23.69
N MET A 501 4.02 34.83 -24.15
CA MET A 501 3.62 33.83 -25.16
C MET A 501 3.79 34.37 -26.58
N GLU A 502 5.04 34.66 -26.96
CA GLU A 502 5.43 35.13 -28.29
C GLU A 502 6.82 34.60 -28.70
N GLY A 503 7.04 34.49 -30.01
CA GLY A 503 8.31 34.08 -30.57
C GLY A 503 8.85 32.76 -30.01
N GLU A 504 10.12 32.74 -29.61
CA GLU A 504 10.77 31.53 -29.10
C GLU A 504 10.14 30.95 -27.83
N ASN A 505 9.49 31.79 -27.01
CA ASN A 505 8.86 31.32 -25.78
C ASN A 505 7.63 30.44 -26.10
N LEU A 506 6.83 30.88 -27.09
CA LEU A 506 5.66 30.09 -27.51
C LEU A 506 6.10 28.71 -28.03
N GLU A 507 7.12 28.67 -28.87
CA GLU A 507 7.70 27.38 -29.37
C GLU A 507 8.14 26.44 -28.23
N VAL A 508 8.76 27.00 -27.19
CA VAL A 508 9.19 26.22 -26.02
C VAL A 508 7.99 25.65 -25.25
N ILE A 509 6.97 26.47 -25.00
CA ILE A 509 5.79 26.06 -24.26
C ILE A 509 4.97 25.03 -25.04
N GLU A 510 4.86 25.21 -26.36
CA GLU A 510 4.22 24.22 -27.23
C GLU A 510 4.99 22.91 -27.28
N TRP A 511 6.33 22.95 -27.36
CA TRP A 511 7.13 21.74 -27.28
C TRP A 511 6.94 21.00 -25.94
N LEU A 512 6.94 21.71 -24.80
CA LEU A 512 6.69 21.12 -23.47
C LEU A 512 5.28 20.53 -23.35
N ARG A 513 4.27 21.22 -23.92
CA ARG A 513 2.90 20.69 -24.01
C ARG A 513 2.85 19.37 -24.77
N ASP A 514 3.56 19.32 -25.91
CA ASP A 514 3.58 18.14 -26.77
C ASP A 514 4.34 16.98 -26.09
N GLU A 515 5.34 17.25 -25.26
CA GLU A 515 6.01 16.22 -24.43
C GLU A 515 5.07 15.61 -23.38
N LEU A 516 4.20 16.43 -22.77
CA LEU A 516 3.16 15.92 -21.87
C LEU A 516 2.12 15.09 -22.64
N GLY A 517 1.73 15.55 -23.82
CA GLY A 517 0.85 14.83 -24.73
C GLY A 517 1.45 13.49 -25.21
N ASP A 518 2.74 13.47 -25.53
CA ASP A 518 3.48 12.26 -25.90
C ASP A 518 3.51 11.25 -24.75
N PHE A 519 3.69 11.72 -23.50
CA PHE A 519 3.57 10.85 -22.34
C PHE A 519 2.15 10.29 -22.17
N SER A 520 1.12 11.09 -22.43
CA SER A 520 -0.27 10.61 -22.43
C SER A 520 -0.51 9.53 -23.49
N ASN A 521 0.01 9.71 -24.71
CA ASN A 521 -0.05 8.69 -25.76
C ASN A 521 0.74 7.41 -25.39
N PHE A 522 1.88 7.57 -24.74
CA PHE A 522 2.63 6.44 -24.21
C PHE A 522 1.79 5.63 -23.20
N ALA A 523 1.14 6.31 -22.23
CA ALA A 523 0.26 5.67 -21.27
C ALA A 523 -0.91 4.95 -21.96
N LYS A 524 -1.51 5.58 -22.97
CA LYS A 524 -2.55 4.98 -23.82
C LYS A 524 -2.09 3.69 -24.46
N SER A 525 -0.89 3.69 -25.08
CA SER A 525 -0.35 2.54 -25.77
C SER A 525 -0.18 1.30 -24.88
N ILE A 526 0.03 1.52 -23.57
CA ILE A 526 0.13 0.43 -22.60
C ILE A 526 -1.22 -0.29 -22.48
N VAL A 527 -2.30 0.45 -22.20
CA VAL A 527 -3.62 -0.17 -22.00
C VAL A 527 -4.22 -0.71 -23.29
N GLU A 528 -3.94 -0.08 -24.45
CA GLU A 528 -4.35 -0.60 -25.76
C GLU A 528 -3.74 -1.97 -26.10
N SER A 529 -2.65 -2.37 -25.43
CA SER A 529 -2.08 -3.71 -25.58
C SER A 529 -2.94 -4.80 -24.93
N TYR A 530 -3.94 -4.42 -24.12
CA TYR A 530 -4.87 -5.33 -23.45
C TYR A 530 -6.19 -5.43 -24.21
N PRO A 531 -6.77 -6.62 -24.39
CA PRO A 531 -8.07 -6.78 -25.04
C PRO A 531 -9.17 -6.02 -24.28
N GLY A 532 -9.83 -5.10 -24.95
CA GLY A 532 -10.89 -4.28 -24.37
C GLY A 532 -10.42 -3.21 -23.37
N GLY A 533 -9.11 -2.91 -23.39
CA GLY A 533 -8.54 -1.84 -22.55
C GLY A 533 -9.12 -0.47 -22.90
N GLU A 534 -9.33 0.34 -21.87
CA GLU A 534 -9.80 1.73 -22.00
C GLU A 534 -8.84 2.69 -21.33
N TYR A 535 -8.69 3.88 -21.93
CA TYR A 535 -7.79 4.92 -21.48
C TYR A 535 -8.51 6.24 -21.20
N THR A 536 -8.13 6.88 -20.11
CA THR A 536 -8.58 8.22 -19.75
C THR A 536 -7.48 9.01 -19.04
N VAL A 537 -7.73 10.30 -18.85
CA VAL A 537 -6.92 11.21 -18.01
C VAL A 537 -7.81 11.82 -16.93
N LEU A 538 -7.24 12.10 -15.77
CA LEU A 538 -7.85 12.95 -14.77
C LEU A 538 -7.42 14.38 -15.06
N PHE A 539 -8.36 15.22 -15.46
CA PHE A 539 -8.09 16.58 -15.85
C PHE A 539 -8.76 17.59 -14.93
N PHE A 540 -8.00 18.61 -14.54
CA PHE A 540 -8.44 19.71 -13.71
C PHE A 540 -8.67 20.98 -14.56
N PRO A 541 -9.86 21.19 -15.16
CA PRO A 541 -10.14 22.33 -16.04
C PRO A 541 -9.88 23.71 -15.44
N PRO A 542 -9.93 23.93 -14.10
CA PRO A 542 -9.52 25.22 -13.52
C PRO A 542 -8.09 25.62 -13.90
N SER A 543 -7.19 24.65 -14.13
CA SER A 543 -5.82 24.94 -14.59
C SER A 543 -5.75 25.65 -15.94
N VAL A 544 -6.80 25.57 -16.74
CA VAL A 544 -6.91 26.20 -18.06
C VAL A 544 -7.87 27.40 -18.03
N LEU A 545 -8.97 27.27 -17.29
CA LEU A 545 -10.04 28.25 -17.27
C LEU A 545 -9.77 29.43 -16.33
N ASP A 546 -8.95 29.26 -15.31
CA ASP A 546 -8.64 30.32 -14.37
C ASP A 546 -7.57 31.28 -14.91
N THR A 547 -8.01 32.20 -15.75
CA THR A 547 -7.13 33.19 -16.38
C THR A 547 -6.62 34.26 -15.42
N GLU A 548 -7.20 34.38 -14.23
CA GLU A 548 -6.81 35.35 -13.23
C GLU A 548 -5.65 34.88 -12.39
N ARG A 549 -5.65 33.57 -12.02
CA ARG A 549 -4.64 32.98 -11.15
C ARG A 549 -3.57 32.20 -11.90
N VAL A 550 -3.93 31.50 -12.99
CA VAL A 550 -3.00 30.64 -13.73
C VAL A 550 -2.38 31.38 -14.90
N PRO A 551 -1.06 31.58 -14.95
CA PRO A 551 -0.35 32.20 -16.08
C PRO A 551 -0.62 31.47 -17.40
N GLU A 552 -0.66 32.22 -18.51
CA GLU A 552 -0.98 31.69 -19.84
C GLU A 552 -0.07 30.52 -20.23
N ALA A 553 1.25 30.64 -19.96
CA ALA A 553 2.22 29.56 -20.23
C ALA A 553 1.83 28.24 -19.57
N LEU A 554 1.38 28.27 -18.30
CA LEU A 554 0.98 27.07 -17.56
C LEU A 554 -0.35 26.52 -18.04
N ARG A 555 -1.26 27.39 -18.48
CA ARG A 555 -2.54 26.97 -19.08
C ARG A 555 -2.33 26.24 -20.40
N ILE A 556 -1.31 26.63 -21.17
CA ILE A 556 -0.97 26.00 -22.45
C ILE A 556 -0.22 24.67 -22.20
N VAL A 557 0.83 24.70 -21.38
CA VAL A 557 1.72 23.54 -21.19
C VAL A 557 1.01 22.34 -20.57
N ASN A 558 -0.01 22.58 -19.70
CA ASN A 558 -0.77 21.53 -19.01
C ASN A 558 -2.09 21.18 -19.71
N TYR A 559 -2.25 21.60 -20.96
CA TYR A 559 -3.43 21.29 -21.76
C TYR A 559 -3.04 20.82 -23.16
N PRO A 560 -2.56 19.58 -23.32
CA PRO A 560 -2.24 19.00 -24.62
C PRO A 560 -3.54 18.61 -25.35
N GLU A 561 -4.33 19.61 -25.79
CA GLU A 561 -5.67 19.47 -26.36
C GLU A 561 -5.72 18.44 -27.50
N ASP A 562 -4.73 18.49 -28.40
CA ASP A 562 -4.68 17.59 -29.57
C ASP A 562 -4.54 16.13 -29.20
N TYR A 563 -4.00 15.85 -28.02
CA TYR A 563 -3.80 14.50 -27.49
C TYR A 563 -5.00 14.02 -26.67
N TRP A 564 -5.80 14.94 -26.11
CA TRP A 564 -6.91 14.61 -25.21
C TRP A 564 -8.28 14.76 -25.86
N LYS A 565 -8.42 15.45 -26.98
CA LYS A 565 -9.70 15.57 -27.68
C LYS A 565 -10.14 14.24 -28.32
N ILE A 566 -11.44 14.09 -28.52
CA ILE A 566 -12.02 12.91 -29.18
C ILE A 566 -11.39 12.69 -30.57
N PRO A 567 -11.02 11.43 -30.97
CA PRO A 567 -11.28 10.16 -30.27
C PRO A 567 -10.08 9.63 -29.45
N ASN A 568 -9.20 10.48 -28.96
CA ASN A 568 -7.92 10.06 -28.38
C ASN A 568 -8.05 9.41 -27.01
N LEU A 569 -9.12 9.71 -26.25
CA LEU A 569 -9.47 8.99 -25.01
C LEU A 569 -10.80 8.27 -25.22
N ASP A 570 -11.03 7.18 -24.51
CA ASP A 570 -12.30 6.46 -24.55
C ASP A 570 -13.41 7.22 -23.83
N PHE A 571 -13.05 7.91 -22.76
CA PHE A 571 -13.86 8.86 -22.00
C PHE A 571 -12.94 9.88 -21.34
N ILE A 572 -13.47 10.95 -20.78
CA ILE A 572 -12.69 11.93 -20.03
C ILE A 572 -13.20 12.03 -18.60
N GLN A 573 -12.28 12.17 -17.65
CA GLN A 573 -12.58 12.43 -16.24
C GLN A 573 -12.13 13.84 -15.87
N ILE A 574 -13.04 14.62 -15.30
CA ILE A 574 -12.82 16.03 -14.96
C ILE A 574 -13.14 16.30 -13.50
N GLU A 575 -12.41 17.24 -12.90
CA GLU A 575 -12.51 17.64 -11.50
C GLU A 575 -12.34 19.13 -11.31
N ASP A 576 -12.91 19.69 -10.23
CA ASP A 576 -12.80 21.13 -9.93
C ASP A 576 -12.97 21.44 -8.44
N TYR A 577 -12.42 20.64 -7.58
CA TYR A 577 -12.64 20.65 -6.13
C TYR A 577 -12.60 22.04 -5.48
N ASP A 578 -11.61 22.87 -5.82
CA ASP A 578 -11.46 24.21 -5.27
C ASP A 578 -12.65 25.11 -5.62
N TRP A 579 -13.15 24.99 -6.85
CA TRP A 579 -14.27 25.78 -7.29
C TRP A 579 -15.58 25.33 -6.67
N VAL A 580 -15.76 24.02 -6.48
CA VAL A 580 -16.91 23.47 -5.75
C VAL A 580 -16.93 23.98 -4.32
N ILE A 581 -15.83 23.84 -3.60
CA ILE A 581 -15.77 24.16 -2.17
C ILE A 581 -15.90 25.66 -1.91
N HIS A 582 -15.29 26.50 -2.74
CA HIS A 582 -15.35 27.95 -2.58
C HIS A 582 -16.56 28.62 -3.22
N ASP A 583 -17.54 27.82 -3.73
CA ASP A 583 -18.77 28.32 -4.37
C ASP A 583 -18.45 29.29 -5.51
N ASN A 584 -17.48 28.95 -6.32
CA ASN A 584 -17.11 29.72 -7.47
C ASN A 584 -18.15 29.50 -8.57
N GLU A 585 -18.83 30.57 -9.00
CA GLU A 585 -19.85 30.51 -10.06
C GLU A 585 -19.32 29.85 -11.35
N ARG A 586 -18.01 29.90 -11.58
CA ARG A 586 -17.35 29.31 -12.76
C ARG A 586 -17.30 27.80 -12.73
N HIS A 587 -17.55 27.12 -11.59
CA HIS A 587 -17.61 25.66 -11.58
C HIS A 587 -18.66 25.12 -12.57
N MET A 588 -19.64 25.94 -12.98
CA MET A 588 -20.60 25.55 -13.99
C MET A 588 -19.98 25.38 -15.39
N ASP A 589 -18.90 26.10 -15.70
CA ASP A 589 -18.18 25.97 -16.96
C ASP A 589 -17.54 24.58 -17.13
N ILE A 590 -17.25 23.90 -16.03
CA ILE A 590 -16.62 22.59 -16.01
C ILE A 590 -17.49 21.54 -16.68
N TYR A 591 -18.82 21.56 -16.45
CA TYR A 591 -19.72 20.57 -17.03
C TYR A 591 -19.78 20.65 -18.56
N GLU A 592 -19.54 21.81 -19.11
CA GLU A 592 -19.57 22.02 -20.56
C GLU A 592 -18.18 21.92 -21.20
N PHE A 593 -17.11 22.00 -20.41
CA PHE A 593 -15.75 22.09 -20.93
C PHE A 593 -15.38 20.87 -21.79
N ALA A 594 -15.58 19.64 -21.28
CA ALA A 594 -15.27 18.42 -22.00
C ALA A 594 -16.02 18.33 -23.34
N TRP A 595 -17.27 18.77 -23.36
CA TRP A 595 -18.08 18.75 -24.56
C TRP A 595 -17.67 19.86 -25.57
N ARG A 596 -17.54 21.09 -25.12
CA ARG A 596 -17.28 22.24 -26.02
C ARG A 596 -15.84 22.28 -26.53
N ASN A 597 -14.89 21.93 -25.71
CA ASN A 597 -13.47 22.04 -26.01
C ASN A 597 -12.86 20.73 -26.52
N LEU A 598 -13.20 19.58 -25.92
CA LEU A 598 -12.61 18.30 -26.26
C LEU A 598 -13.53 17.38 -27.08
N GLY A 599 -14.80 17.72 -27.24
CA GLY A 599 -15.77 16.99 -28.07
C GLY A 599 -16.49 15.86 -27.38
N TYR A 600 -16.22 15.59 -26.08
CA TYR A 600 -16.84 14.51 -25.31
C TYR A 600 -18.25 14.85 -24.91
N GLN A 601 -19.21 14.02 -25.32
CA GLN A 601 -20.61 14.18 -24.92
C GLN A 601 -20.73 13.86 -23.39
N PRO A 602 -21.74 14.41 -22.69
CA PRO A 602 -21.89 14.18 -21.24
C PRO A 602 -21.93 12.73 -20.83
N HIS A 603 -22.45 11.83 -21.67
CA HIS A 603 -22.55 10.41 -21.35
C HIS A 603 -21.21 9.64 -21.42
N VAL A 604 -20.16 10.25 -21.97
CA VAL A 604 -18.76 9.74 -21.97
C VAL A 604 -17.83 10.69 -21.22
N THR A 605 -18.39 11.54 -20.37
CA THR A 605 -17.68 12.41 -19.44
C THR A 605 -17.98 11.96 -18.01
N HIS A 606 -16.95 11.73 -17.23
CA HIS A 606 -17.08 11.45 -15.81
C HIS A 606 -16.69 12.70 -15.01
N TYR A 607 -17.41 12.95 -13.94
CA TYR A 607 -17.18 14.13 -13.10
C TYR A 607 -16.82 13.72 -11.68
N PHE A 608 -15.80 14.34 -11.13
CA PHE A 608 -15.37 14.17 -9.75
C PHE A 608 -15.78 15.40 -8.94
N SER A 609 -16.59 15.18 -7.91
CA SER A 609 -16.94 16.16 -6.91
C SER A 609 -16.33 15.78 -5.56
N GLY A 610 -15.78 16.70 -4.86
CA GLY A 610 -15.10 16.48 -3.57
C GLY A 610 -14.50 17.82 -3.20
N PHE A 611 -13.74 17.85 -2.39
CA PHE A 611 -12.69 17.49 -1.51
C PHE A 611 -12.96 18.17 -0.15
N ALA A 612 -13.72 17.54 0.71
CA ALA A 612 -14.04 18.10 2.02
C ALA A 612 -12.82 18.04 2.94
N TRP A 613 -12.28 19.20 3.31
CA TRP A 613 -11.05 19.30 4.07
C TRP A 613 -11.19 20.18 5.31
N GLU A 614 -10.74 19.68 6.45
CA GLU A 614 -10.85 20.37 7.72
C GLU A 614 -10.07 21.70 7.78
N GLN A 615 -9.03 21.85 6.95
CA GLN A 615 -8.23 23.08 6.89
C GLN A 615 -8.90 24.19 6.10
N TYR A 616 -9.98 23.94 5.36
CA TYR A 616 -10.78 25.00 4.82
C TYR A 616 -11.49 25.73 5.97
N ASN A 617 -11.43 27.05 5.97
CA ASN A 617 -12.12 27.85 6.98
C ASN A 617 -13.65 27.87 6.74
N MET A 618 -14.24 26.67 6.69
CA MET A 618 -15.65 26.43 6.37
C MET A 618 -16.13 25.16 7.10
N PRO A 619 -17.33 25.16 7.69
CA PRO A 619 -17.90 23.96 8.31
C PRO A 619 -18.02 22.80 7.33
N LEU A 620 -17.74 21.56 7.80
CA LEU A 620 -17.75 20.36 6.96
C LEU A 620 -19.13 20.06 6.35
N ASP A 621 -20.20 20.31 7.06
CA ASP A 621 -21.57 20.16 6.56
C ASP A 621 -21.88 21.08 5.38
N VAL A 622 -21.35 22.31 5.39
CA VAL A 622 -21.44 23.23 4.26
C VAL A 622 -20.63 22.73 3.07
N GLN A 623 -19.41 22.24 3.33
CA GLN A 623 -18.58 21.67 2.26
C GLN A 623 -19.26 20.48 1.60
N TRP A 624 -19.76 19.52 2.38
CA TRP A 624 -20.48 18.36 1.86
C TRP A 624 -21.78 18.74 1.13
N GLY A 625 -22.48 19.76 1.59
CA GLY A 625 -23.63 20.30 0.87
C GLY A 625 -23.27 20.79 -0.54
N ARG A 626 -22.12 21.47 -0.69
CA ARG A 626 -21.62 21.95 -2.00
C ARG A 626 -21.15 20.79 -2.88
N VAL A 627 -20.46 19.81 -2.30
CA VAL A 627 -20.04 18.58 -3.00
C VAL A 627 -21.25 17.85 -3.55
N GLU A 628 -22.31 17.67 -2.76
CA GLU A 628 -23.55 17.01 -3.21
C GLU A 628 -24.25 17.82 -4.32
N GLU A 629 -24.36 19.12 -4.16
CA GLU A 629 -24.98 20.00 -5.15
C GLU A 629 -24.27 19.92 -6.51
N ALA A 630 -22.94 20.00 -6.52
CA ALA A 630 -22.14 19.86 -7.74
C ALA A 630 -22.30 18.47 -8.36
N ALA A 631 -22.26 17.42 -7.55
CA ALA A 631 -22.46 16.04 -8.02
C ALA A 631 -23.86 15.83 -8.64
N VAL A 632 -24.91 16.36 -8.02
CA VAL A 632 -26.29 16.31 -8.56
C VAL A 632 -26.40 17.08 -9.88
N ARG A 633 -25.73 18.23 -10.01
CA ARG A 633 -25.69 19.00 -11.26
C ARG A 633 -24.99 18.21 -12.38
N GLY A 634 -23.86 17.55 -12.08
CA GLY A 634 -23.17 16.68 -13.05
C GLY A 634 -24.09 15.57 -13.59
N LEU A 635 -24.84 14.89 -12.71
CA LEU A 635 -25.84 13.90 -13.12
C LEU A 635 -26.97 14.54 -13.96
N SER A 636 -27.42 15.73 -13.58
CA SER A 636 -28.48 16.46 -14.30
C SER A 636 -28.03 16.94 -15.68
N PHE A 637 -26.74 17.23 -15.82
CA PHE A 637 -26.13 17.56 -17.11
C PHE A 637 -26.06 16.35 -18.05
N GLY A 638 -26.16 15.15 -17.50
CA GLY A 638 -26.22 13.89 -18.26
C GLY A 638 -24.94 13.05 -18.17
N MET A 639 -24.06 13.35 -17.23
CA MET A 639 -22.86 12.55 -16.99
C MET A 639 -23.22 11.19 -16.40
N THR A 640 -22.66 10.11 -16.96
CA THR A 640 -23.02 8.75 -16.59
C THR A 640 -22.40 8.34 -15.25
N HIS A 641 -21.20 8.81 -14.98
CA HIS A 641 -20.49 8.53 -13.74
C HIS A 641 -20.11 9.84 -13.05
N VAL A 642 -20.61 10.00 -11.85
CA VAL A 642 -20.24 11.11 -10.96
C VAL A 642 -19.64 10.49 -9.71
N PHE A 643 -18.36 10.73 -9.53
CA PHE A 643 -17.57 10.23 -8.42
C PHE A 643 -17.55 11.23 -7.29
N ILE A 644 -17.58 10.73 -6.07
CA ILE A 644 -17.31 11.52 -4.87
C ILE A 644 -15.89 11.20 -4.42
N TRP A 645 -15.09 12.23 -4.34
CA TRP A 645 -13.72 12.17 -3.81
C TRP A 645 -13.72 12.67 -2.36
N ALA A 646 -13.28 11.91 -1.37
CA ALA A 646 -12.81 10.55 -1.47
C ALA A 646 -13.52 9.68 -0.44
N GLY A 647 -13.47 8.37 -0.65
CA GLY A 647 -14.03 7.39 0.28
C GLY A 647 -13.53 7.55 1.71
N THR A 648 -12.25 7.89 1.90
CA THR A 648 -11.65 8.23 3.21
C THR A 648 -12.37 9.38 3.90
N GLN A 649 -12.65 10.46 3.18
CA GLN A 649 -13.34 11.63 3.72
C GLN A 649 -14.81 11.33 4.01
N ILE A 650 -15.49 10.57 3.15
CA ILE A 650 -16.85 10.07 3.37
C ILE A 650 -16.93 9.31 4.69
N ARG A 651 -15.97 8.43 4.94
CA ARG A 651 -15.91 7.63 6.18
C ARG A 651 -15.59 8.50 7.39
N ARG A 652 -14.60 9.38 7.30
CA ARG A 652 -14.20 10.30 8.37
C ARG A 652 -15.37 11.16 8.83
N ASP A 653 -16.10 11.76 7.90
CA ASP A 653 -17.12 12.77 8.18
C ASP A 653 -18.52 12.15 8.34
N SER A 654 -18.64 10.84 8.15
CA SER A 654 -19.91 10.11 8.20
C SER A 654 -20.97 10.69 7.26
N TRP A 655 -20.52 11.09 6.07
CA TRP A 655 -21.42 11.68 5.08
C TRP A 655 -22.17 10.63 4.26
N VAL A 656 -23.43 10.88 3.98
CA VAL A 656 -24.29 10.15 3.02
C VAL A 656 -25.08 11.14 2.20
N PRO A 657 -25.31 10.86 0.92
CA PRO A 657 -26.15 11.74 0.10
C PRO A 657 -27.56 11.87 0.63
N GLU A 658 -28.08 13.09 0.67
CA GLU A 658 -29.46 13.40 1.07
C GLU A 658 -30.45 13.39 -0.11
N ILE A 659 -30.10 12.81 -1.24
CA ILE A 659 -30.92 12.85 -2.46
C ILE A 659 -32.22 12.11 -2.22
N PRO A 660 -33.38 12.78 -2.28
CA PRO A 660 -34.68 12.09 -2.23
C PRO A 660 -34.87 11.21 -3.47
N VAL A 661 -35.45 10.02 -3.27
CA VAL A 661 -35.75 9.06 -4.34
C VAL A 661 -36.48 9.66 -5.55
N ARG A 662 -37.20 10.75 -5.37
CA ARG A 662 -37.91 11.48 -6.42
C ARG A 662 -36.99 12.07 -7.49
N TYR A 663 -35.75 12.44 -7.13
CA TYR A 663 -34.78 12.98 -8.10
C TYR A 663 -34.24 11.90 -9.03
N TYR A 664 -34.12 10.67 -8.58
CA TYR A 664 -33.69 9.55 -9.42
C TYR A 664 -34.59 9.32 -10.63
N LEU A 665 -35.89 9.39 -10.43
CA LEU A 665 -36.88 9.18 -11.50
C LEU A 665 -36.82 10.30 -12.53
N ASN A 666 -36.57 11.56 -12.11
CA ASN A 666 -36.52 12.73 -13.00
C ASN A 666 -35.22 12.78 -13.78
N ILE A 667 -34.06 12.46 -13.16
CA ILE A 667 -32.77 12.36 -13.87
C ILE A 667 -32.84 11.26 -14.94
N LYS A 668 -33.42 10.10 -14.62
CA LYS A 668 -33.57 9.00 -15.55
C LYS A 668 -34.48 9.36 -16.75
N ASN A 669 -35.41 10.24 -16.54
CA ASN A 669 -36.34 10.72 -17.57
C ASN A 669 -35.86 11.99 -18.32
N ARG A 670 -34.63 12.47 -18.06
CA ARG A 670 -34.00 13.66 -18.70
C ARG A 670 -34.82 14.96 -18.58
N THR A 671 -35.58 15.13 -17.52
CA THR A 671 -36.28 16.37 -17.25
C THR A 671 -35.41 17.23 -16.36
N LEU A 672 -34.95 18.40 -16.86
CA LEU A 672 -34.27 19.42 -16.08
C LEU A 672 -35.23 19.94 -14.98
N VAL A 673 -34.97 19.57 -13.74
CA VAL A 673 -35.67 20.12 -12.58
C VAL A 673 -34.77 21.15 -11.94
N HIS A 674 -35.13 22.40 -11.95
CA HIS A 674 -34.53 23.42 -11.12
C HIS A 674 -34.74 23.05 -9.65
N ILE A 675 -33.67 22.77 -8.94
CA ILE A 675 -33.69 22.53 -7.49
C ILE A 675 -33.83 23.87 -6.80
N VAL A 676 -35.05 24.25 -6.48
CA VAL A 676 -35.29 25.34 -5.55
C VAL A 676 -35.19 24.72 -4.16
N LYS A 677 -34.19 25.09 -3.37
CA LYS A 677 -34.22 24.86 -1.91
C LYS A 677 -35.50 25.46 -1.38
N GLY A 678 -36.46 24.68 -0.98
CA GLY A 678 -37.60 25.15 -0.24
C GLY A 678 -37.09 25.62 1.12
N ASP A 679 -37.16 26.91 1.38
CA ASP A 679 -37.14 27.43 2.74
C ASP A 679 -38.21 26.67 3.51
N GLY A 680 -37.80 26.12 4.65
CA GLY A 680 -38.60 25.18 5.45
C GLY A 680 -39.88 25.80 5.98
N ASP A 681 -40.88 25.93 5.14
CA ASP A 681 -42.28 26.12 5.53
C ASP A 681 -43.15 25.13 4.71
N GLY A 682 -43.79 24.23 5.44
CA GLY A 682 -44.61 23.16 4.92
C GLY A 682 -45.76 23.62 4.05
N GLY A 683 -45.66 23.37 2.76
CA GLY A 683 -46.73 23.53 1.78
C GLY A 683 -46.58 22.42 0.74
N ALA A 684 -47.43 21.41 0.84
CA ALA A 684 -47.57 20.36 -0.15
C ALA A 684 -47.95 20.97 -1.50
N ILE A 685 -47.21 20.63 -2.55
CA ILE A 685 -47.74 20.48 -3.89
C ILE A 685 -47.26 19.14 -4.45
#